data_73189c84b7690402f57c6142a2708b06
#
_entry.id   73189c84b7690402f57c6142a2708b06
#
_cell.length_a   1.000
_cell.length_b   1.000
_cell.length_c   1.000
_cell.angle_alpha   90.00
_cell.angle_beta   90.00
_cell.angle_gamma   90.00
#
_symmetry.space_group_name_H-M   'P 1'
#
loop_
_entity.id
_entity.type
_entity.pdbx_description
1 polymer ?
#
loop_
_entity_poly.entity_id
_entity_poly.type
_entity_poly.pdbx_seq_one_letter_code
_entity_poly.pdbx_strand_id
1 'polypeptide(L)'
;MRFNGFSHLRSKLFTLIVAGFCVAVTLTIATRTGAQTKGLPPVIDRDLFFGDPEISGAQISPDGKFIAFVKPFKGTRNIWVKTTEEPFDKARPITADTARPIPAYFWSRDGKYILFVQDKAGDENYLVYAVNPAENPAAGQDVPAARNLTDLKGVRAMIVDVPRTDPDFLYVAINDRDKAWHDLYKVRISTGERSLVRQNTERIVGWTFDLKDQLRLATRVNDNGDTEVLRVDDKGFTKIYSCNVFEQCGPVRFHKDGQRVYFETNKGADSDLTKLELFDPTTGREDFVESDPLKRVDFGGISFSEVTDDLIATTYEDERQRIYWKDKSFEADYKLLQKQLPGKEVAFASSTKDERLWLIAAYSDTEPGERYLFDRQTKKLTLQYRVREKLNRDYLAPMKAVRYKSSDGLEIPAYLTLPKGAAEKNLPLIVFPHGGPWARDSWGYNPFAQFWANRGYAVLQPNFRGSTGYGKKFIDAGNKQWGDKMQDDITWGVKYLVAQGITDEKHVGIMGGSYGGYATLAGVTFTPDLYAAAVDYVGPSNLITLLETIPPYWEAGRQLFYQRMGDPTTAEGKAQLNRQSPLNSATKIKTPLLVVQGANDPRVNKREADQIVIALRDRGFPVEYIVAPDEGHGFARPVNNMAMFSQAEKFFAKYLNGRYQEGSTPEVAQRLRQISVDVKSVTVAKKIEAATGTPKPAGDLKPGISNYKASISLGGQSIPLTVKTEIKEGGENWQVTETADTPQGQIIDVSTIAKGTLVLRHRSVTQGPVAIELDFKDNKASGTMSMNGQPKPILVDVGGIVFADGAGTYNVLAMLPLAANYSTTYLNFDVQKQKPQTRQLRVVGTESVTVPAGTFDAYKVELVAADDEADKQIVWIAKDSHRVLKISATLPSLGGAVLTSELVN
;
A
#
# COMPACT_ATOMS: atom_id res chain seq x y z
N MET A 1 26.87 -5.61 -2.62
CA MET A 1 26.09 -4.59 -3.32
C MET A 1 24.88 -4.25 -2.46
N ARG A 2 24.97 -3.14 -1.77
CA ARG A 2 23.94 -2.73 -0.80
C ARG A 2 23.34 -1.43 -1.26
N PHE A 3 22.04 -1.41 -1.35
CA PHE A 3 21.16 -0.24 -1.31
C PHE A 3 21.50 1.01 -2.15
N ASN A 4 21.87 0.89 -3.41
CA ASN A 4 21.63 1.98 -4.36
C ASN A 4 20.30 1.82 -5.11
N GLY A 5 19.42 0.98 -4.60
CA GLY A 5 18.14 0.64 -5.19
C GLY A 5 16.92 1.28 -4.55
N PHE A 6 17.05 2.17 -3.55
CA PHE A 6 15.88 2.74 -2.88
C PHE A 6 15.06 3.71 -3.76
N SER A 7 15.68 4.39 -4.71
CA SER A 7 14.90 5.13 -5.72
C SER A 7 14.20 4.18 -6.73
N HIS A 8 14.84 3.06 -7.08
CA HIS A 8 14.23 2.00 -7.90
C HIS A 8 13.37 1.02 -7.09
N LEU A 9 13.52 0.96 -5.75
CA LEU A 9 12.68 0.13 -4.91
C LEU A 9 11.19 0.54 -4.97
N ARG A 10 10.90 1.79 -5.37
CA ARG A 10 9.50 2.22 -5.62
C ARG A 10 8.83 1.43 -6.75
N SER A 11 9.56 0.95 -7.74
CA SER A 11 9.00 0.07 -8.78
C SER A 11 9.19 -1.42 -8.49
N LYS A 12 10.29 -1.82 -7.85
CA LYS A 12 10.63 -3.25 -7.59
C LYS A 12 9.99 -3.80 -6.32
N LEU A 13 9.68 -2.98 -5.30
CA LEU A 13 8.89 -3.42 -4.15
C LEU A 13 7.44 -3.76 -4.55
N PHE A 14 6.95 -3.17 -5.64
CA PHE A 14 5.63 -3.47 -6.20
C PHE A 14 5.55 -4.89 -6.79
N THR A 15 6.62 -5.41 -7.34
CA THR A 15 6.65 -6.75 -7.96
C THR A 15 6.81 -7.88 -6.94
N LEU A 16 7.39 -7.60 -5.76
CA LEU A 16 7.63 -8.62 -4.72
C LEU A 16 6.45 -8.84 -3.76
N ILE A 17 5.47 -7.91 -3.73
CA ILE A 17 4.32 -7.98 -2.81
C ILE A 17 3.14 -8.77 -3.42
N VAL A 18 3.13 -9.05 -4.72
CA VAL A 18 1.98 -9.65 -5.43
C VAL A 18 2.07 -11.18 -5.55
N ALA A 19 3.11 -11.81 -5.06
CA ALA A 19 3.27 -13.26 -5.21
C ALA A 19 2.94 -14.05 -3.94
N GLY A 20 1.85 -14.72 -3.93
CA GLY A 20 1.62 -15.85 -3.05
C GLY A 20 0.19 -16.33 -2.93
N PHE A 21 -0.22 -17.57 -3.34
CA PHE A 21 -1.50 -18.12 -2.97
C PHE A 21 -1.99 -19.44 -3.42
N CYS A 22 -2.70 -20.17 -2.57
CA CYS A 22 -3.83 -21.03 -2.87
C CYS A 22 -4.21 -22.24 -2.11
N VAL A 23 -5.22 -22.98 -2.22
CA VAL A 23 -5.59 -24.38 -2.32
C VAL A 23 -6.94 -24.71 -1.71
N ALA A 24 -7.63 -25.55 -2.14
CA ALA A 24 -8.19 -26.79 -2.60
C ALA A 24 -9.55 -27.27 -2.02
N VAL A 25 -10.37 -28.07 -2.70
CA VAL A 25 -11.38 -29.03 -2.22
C VAL A 25 -11.81 -30.12 -3.16
N THR A 26 -12.09 -31.30 -2.70
CA THR A 26 -12.71 -32.44 -3.40
C THR A 26 -14.21 -32.58 -3.13
N LEU A 27 -15.05 -32.90 -4.04
CA LEU A 27 -15.48 -34.20 -4.53
C LEU A 27 -16.56 -34.10 -5.63
N THR A 28 -16.30 -34.85 -6.66
CA THR A 28 -17.13 -35.52 -7.65
C THR A 28 -18.35 -34.86 -8.29
N ILE A 29 -18.30 -34.70 -9.61
CA ILE A 29 -19.15 -35.41 -10.60
C ILE A 29 -18.92 -34.90 -12.04
N ALA A 30 -18.85 -35.86 -12.95
CA ALA A 30 -19.02 -35.78 -14.40
C ALA A 30 -18.02 -34.98 -15.23
N THR A 31 -17.06 -35.72 -15.71
CA THR A 31 -16.18 -35.46 -16.87
C THR A 31 -16.95 -35.03 -18.11
N ARG A 32 -16.75 -33.78 -18.54
CA ARG A 32 -16.79 -33.46 -19.96
C ARG A 32 -15.36 -33.18 -20.41
N THR A 33 -14.71 -34.22 -20.96
CA THR A 33 -13.39 -34.12 -21.53
C THR A 33 -13.44 -33.33 -22.83
N GLY A 34 -13.03 -32.07 -22.78
CA GLY A 34 -12.66 -31.33 -23.98
C GLY A 34 -11.37 -31.93 -24.57
N ALA A 35 -11.24 -31.93 -25.88
CA ALA A 35 -10.17 -32.60 -26.67
C ALA A 35 -8.74 -32.07 -26.43
N GLN A 36 -8.52 -31.14 -25.44
CA GLN A 36 -7.24 -30.46 -25.18
C GLN A 36 -6.41 -30.99 -24.00
N THR A 37 -6.89 -31.95 -23.23
CA THR A 37 -6.20 -32.45 -22.03
C THR A 37 -5.16 -33.53 -22.25
N LYS A 38 -5.05 -34.05 -23.46
CA LYS A 38 -4.01 -35.03 -23.83
C LYS A 38 -2.67 -34.31 -23.99
N GLY A 39 -1.75 -34.56 -23.06
CA GLY A 39 -0.38 -34.03 -23.12
C GLY A 39 -0.03 -32.97 -22.04
N LEU A 40 -1.01 -32.37 -21.38
CA LEU A 40 -0.72 -31.43 -20.29
C LEU A 40 -0.13 -32.13 -19.04
N PRO A 41 0.85 -31.52 -18.34
CA PRO A 41 1.36 -32.08 -17.11
C PRO A 41 0.24 -32.16 -16.06
N PRO A 42 0.42 -32.95 -14.97
CA PRO A 42 -0.53 -32.97 -13.87
C PRO A 42 -0.90 -31.58 -13.37
N VAL A 43 -2.09 -31.41 -12.82
CA VAL A 43 -2.47 -30.17 -12.12
C VAL A 43 -1.58 -30.07 -10.89
N ILE A 44 -0.69 -29.09 -10.89
CA ILE A 44 0.23 -28.84 -9.78
C ILE A 44 -0.57 -28.22 -8.62
N ASP A 45 -0.27 -28.67 -7.40
CA ASP A 45 -0.88 -28.09 -6.22
C ASP A 45 -0.60 -26.57 -6.18
N ARG A 46 -1.66 -25.79 -5.96
CA ARG A 46 -1.60 -24.33 -5.84
C ARG A 46 -0.60 -23.86 -4.79
N ASP A 47 -0.47 -24.60 -3.67
CA ASP A 47 0.48 -24.30 -2.60
C ASP A 47 1.93 -24.26 -3.12
N LEU A 48 2.25 -25.07 -4.11
CA LEU A 48 3.59 -25.08 -4.72
C LEU A 48 3.88 -23.82 -5.56
N PHE A 49 2.84 -23.11 -6.05
CA PHE A 49 3.04 -21.83 -6.73
C PHE A 49 3.07 -20.67 -5.77
N PHE A 50 2.24 -20.71 -4.75
CA PHE A 50 1.87 -19.51 -4.01
C PHE A 50 1.91 -19.67 -2.48
N GLY A 51 1.98 -20.85 -1.92
CA GLY A 51 2.29 -21.06 -0.52
C GLY A 51 3.66 -20.48 -0.17
N ASP A 52 3.95 -20.32 1.10
CA ASP A 52 5.26 -19.84 1.53
C ASP A 52 6.36 -20.82 1.09
N PRO A 53 7.43 -20.34 0.45
CA PRO A 53 8.57 -21.19 0.14
C PRO A 53 9.23 -21.67 1.43
N GLU A 54 9.80 -22.87 1.40
CA GLU A 54 10.49 -23.48 2.54
C GLU A 54 11.64 -22.59 3.03
N ILE A 55 12.39 -21.99 2.12
CA ILE A 55 13.47 -21.02 2.38
C ILE A 55 13.48 -19.99 1.25
N SER A 56 13.68 -18.73 1.59
CA SER A 56 13.83 -17.66 0.61
C SER A 56 14.64 -16.47 1.15
N GLY A 57 15.05 -15.55 0.27
CA GLY A 57 15.59 -14.26 0.63
C GLY A 57 16.88 -14.27 1.43
N ALA A 58 17.74 -15.29 1.30
CA ALA A 58 18.96 -15.40 2.09
C ALA A 58 19.93 -14.23 1.86
N GLN A 59 20.55 -13.76 2.96
CA GLN A 59 21.61 -12.77 3.00
C GLN A 59 22.75 -13.24 3.91
N ILE A 60 24.00 -13.07 3.48
CA ILE A 60 25.18 -13.34 4.30
C ILE A 60 25.50 -12.11 5.17
N SER A 61 25.94 -12.34 6.42
CA SER A 61 26.39 -11.25 7.29
C SER A 61 27.65 -10.58 6.76
N PRO A 62 27.91 -9.30 7.06
CA PRO A 62 29.09 -8.58 6.60
C PRO A 62 30.44 -9.23 6.94
N ASP A 63 30.50 -9.96 8.06
CA ASP A 63 31.67 -10.70 8.51
C ASP A 63 31.73 -12.15 8.00
N GLY A 64 30.72 -12.60 7.26
CA GLY A 64 30.62 -13.94 6.69
C GLY A 64 30.26 -15.07 7.66
N LYS A 65 30.01 -14.77 8.94
CA LYS A 65 29.75 -15.81 9.94
C LYS A 65 28.35 -16.41 9.89
N PHE A 66 27.36 -15.63 9.45
CA PHE A 66 25.97 -16.00 9.47
C PHE A 66 25.30 -15.84 8.09
N ILE A 67 24.29 -16.69 7.87
CA ILE A 67 23.30 -16.51 6.80
C ILE A 67 21.95 -16.32 7.45
N ALA A 68 21.33 -15.18 7.23
CA ALA A 68 19.92 -14.93 7.54
C ALA A 68 19.04 -15.25 6.33
N PHE A 69 17.82 -15.70 6.56
CA PHE A 69 16.86 -16.03 5.51
C PHE A 69 15.43 -16.00 6.04
N VAL A 70 14.47 -16.06 5.14
CA VAL A 70 13.04 -16.08 5.48
C VAL A 70 12.50 -17.51 5.35
N LYS A 71 11.79 -17.96 6.39
CA LYS A 71 11.14 -19.27 6.48
C LYS A 71 9.85 -19.15 7.28
N PRO A 72 8.81 -19.96 7.02
CA PRO A 72 7.61 -20.01 7.85
C PRO A 72 7.90 -20.36 9.31
N PHE A 73 7.28 -19.61 10.23
CA PHE A 73 7.24 -19.89 11.67
C PHE A 73 5.94 -19.33 12.25
N LYS A 74 5.22 -20.12 13.05
CA LYS A 74 3.92 -19.73 13.63
C LYS A 74 2.88 -19.22 12.62
N GLY A 75 2.84 -19.83 11.42
CA GLY A 75 1.82 -19.56 10.42
C GLY A 75 2.11 -18.41 9.47
N THR A 76 3.29 -17.76 9.59
CA THR A 76 3.71 -16.71 8.63
C THR A 76 5.22 -16.70 8.44
N ARG A 77 5.71 -15.97 7.43
CA ARG A 77 7.14 -15.88 7.13
C ARG A 77 7.87 -14.99 8.12
N ASN A 78 8.87 -15.56 8.77
CA ASN A 78 9.73 -14.93 9.76
C ASN A 78 11.20 -15.03 9.38
N ILE A 79 12.05 -14.25 10.03
CA ILE A 79 13.49 -14.24 9.79
C ILE A 79 14.13 -15.34 10.65
N TRP A 80 15.00 -16.12 10.03
CA TRP A 80 15.81 -17.16 10.63
C TRP A 80 17.28 -16.89 10.41
N VAL A 81 18.14 -17.46 11.24
CA VAL A 81 19.60 -17.35 11.14
C VAL A 81 20.25 -18.70 11.40
N LYS A 82 21.34 -18.96 10.68
CA LYS A 82 22.29 -20.05 10.96
C LYS A 82 23.72 -19.55 10.81
N THR A 83 24.71 -20.26 11.32
CA THR A 83 26.09 -20.00 10.92
C THR A 83 26.31 -20.39 9.46
N THR A 84 27.29 -19.78 8.81
CA THR A 84 27.54 -20.03 7.38
C THR A 84 27.84 -21.51 7.09
N GLU A 85 28.55 -22.18 7.98
CA GLU A 85 28.98 -23.55 7.82
C GLU A 85 27.91 -24.61 8.19
N GLU A 86 26.95 -24.25 9.06
CA GLU A 86 25.90 -25.17 9.49
C GLU A 86 24.86 -25.43 8.39
N PRO A 87 24.23 -26.62 8.39
CA PRO A 87 23.08 -26.87 7.49
C PRO A 87 21.82 -26.12 7.96
N PHE A 88 20.84 -25.97 7.07
CA PHE A 88 19.61 -25.19 7.34
C PHE A 88 18.70 -25.78 8.42
N ASP A 89 18.82 -27.06 8.76
CA ASP A 89 18.07 -27.70 9.85
C ASP A 89 18.54 -27.24 11.24
N LYS A 90 19.74 -26.68 11.36
CA LYS A 90 20.28 -26.06 12.58
C LYS A 90 19.91 -24.60 12.76
N ALA A 91 19.25 -24.01 11.78
CA ALA A 91 18.81 -22.63 11.87
C ALA A 91 17.78 -22.41 12.98
N ARG A 92 17.78 -21.20 13.53
CA ARG A 92 16.82 -20.79 14.55
C ARG A 92 16.07 -19.53 14.11
N PRO A 93 14.79 -19.37 14.52
CA PRO A 93 14.05 -18.16 14.27
C PRO A 93 14.60 -17.01 15.13
N ILE A 94 14.54 -15.80 14.61
CA ILE A 94 14.90 -14.57 15.34
C ILE A 94 13.74 -13.55 15.35
N THR A 95 12.66 -13.86 14.66
CA THR A 95 11.38 -13.14 14.74
C THR A 95 10.23 -14.14 14.82
N ALA A 96 9.10 -13.73 15.40
CA ALA A 96 7.94 -14.59 15.62
C ALA A 96 6.61 -13.85 15.37
N ASP A 97 6.51 -13.12 14.26
CA ASP A 97 5.24 -12.53 13.86
C ASP A 97 4.22 -13.62 13.52
N THR A 98 2.99 -13.47 13.98
CA THR A 98 1.88 -14.41 13.74
C THR A 98 0.79 -13.85 12.84
N ALA A 99 0.85 -12.57 12.55
CA ALA A 99 -0.18 -11.84 11.81
C ALA A 99 0.19 -11.61 10.35
N ARG A 100 1.43 -11.14 10.10
CA ARG A 100 1.87 -10.78 8.74
C ARG A 100 3.29 -11.26 8.46
N PRO A 101 3.57 -11.70 7.22
CA PRO A 101 4.94 -12.02 6.81
C PRO A 101 5.81 -10.76 6.85
N ILE A 102 7.06 -10.91 7.30
CA ILE A 102 8.03 -9.82 7.26
C ILE A 102 8.40 -9.54 5.80
N PRO A 103 8.14 -8.31 5.27
CA PRO A 103 8.29 -8.05 3.84
C PRO A 103 9.74 -7.84 3.40
N ALA A 104 10.60 -7.29 4.26
CA ALA A 104 11.99 -7.00 3.95
C ALA A 104 12.86 -6.94 5.21
N TYR A 105 14.12 -7.34 5.07
CA TYR A 105 15.13 -7.26 6.12
C TYR A 105 16.54 -7.10 5.52
N PHE A 106 17.50 -6.69 6.34
CA PHE A 106 18.92 -6.63 5.98
C PHE A 106 19.83 -6.58 7.23
N TRP A 107 21.10 -6.86 7.06
CA TRP A 107 22.10 -6.77 8.12
C TRP A 107 22.54 -5.31 8.35
N SER A 108 22.75 -4.91 9.62
CA SER A 108 23.53 -3.71 9.93
C SER A 108 24.95 -3.83 9.37
N ARG A 109 25.61 -2.72 9.11
CA ARG A 109 26.95 -2.75 8.47
C ARG A 109 28.04 -3.44 9.30
N ASP A 110 27.86 -3.48 10.62
CA ASP A 110 28.77 -4.20 11.54
C ASP A 110 28.36 -5.67 11.76
N GLY A 111 27.22 -6.09 11.22
CA GLY A 111 26.70 -7.44 11.35
C GLY A 111 26.09 -7.78 12.72
N LYS A 112 25.95 -6.78 13.63
CA LYS A 112 25.39 -7.02 14.97
C LYS A 112 23.88 -7.17 14.99
N TYR A 113 23.20 -6.47 14.09
CA TYR A 113 21.74 -6.44 14.04
C TYR A 113 21.21 -6.89 12.69
N ILE A 114 20.03 -7.49 12.72
CA ILE A 114 19.16 -7.61 11.55
C ILE A 114 18.05 -6.58 11.70
N LEU A 115 17.94 -5.74 10.68
CA LEU A 115 16.95 -4.67 10.57
C LEU A 115 15.82 -5.15 9.68
N PHE A 116 14.57 -4.87 10.05
CA PHE A 116 13.42 -5.24 9.26
C PHE A 116 12.30 -4.21 9.37
N VAL A 117 11.38 -4.25 8.44
CA VAL A 117 10.20 -3.38 8.44
C VAL A 117 8.94 -4.23 8.58
N GLN A 118 7.90 -3.67 9.20
CA GLN A 118 6.60 -4.31 9.36
C GLN A 118 5.49 -3.26 9.39
N ASP A 119 4.35 -3.60 8.77
CA ASP A 119 3.10 -2.83 8.82
C ASP A 119 2.04 -3.57 9.64
N LYS A 120 0.88 -2.96 9.83
CA LYS A 120 -0.23 -3.58 10.54
C LYS A 120 -1.41 -3.81 9.58
N ALA A 121 -1.77 -5.08 9.39
CA ALA A 121 -2.95 -5.49 8.61
C ALA A 121 -3.01 -4.93 7.18
N GLY A 122 -1.87 -4.53 6.59
CA GLY A 122 -1.79 -4.01 5.23
C GLY A 122 -1.98 -2.51 5.09
N ASP A 123 -1.90 -1.74 6.18
CA ASP A 123 -2.08 -0.28 6.20
C ASP A 123 -0.89 0.52 5.63
N GLU A 124 0.21 -0.17 5.29
CA GLU A 124 1.47 0.40 4.79
C GLU A 124 2.15 1.44 5.69
N ASN A 125 1.71 1.59 6.94
CA ASN A 125 2.41 2.37 7.96
C ASN A 125 3.58 1.55 8.51
N TYR A 126 4.60 1.37 7.69
CA TYR A 126 5.77 0.58 8.04
C TYR A 126 6.57 1.22 9.16
N LEU A 127 6.91 0.43 10.16
CA LEU A 127 7.85 0.76 11.22
C LEU A 127 9.15 -0.03 11.05
N VAL A 128 10.24 0.51 11.58
CA VAL A 128 11.58 -0.08 11.49
C VAL A 128 11.93 -0.76 12.82
N TYR A 129 12.41 -1.99 12.72
CA TYR A 129 12.79 -2.82 13.86
C TYR A 129 14.24 -3.28 13.73
N ALA A 130 14.87 -3.56 14.88
CA ALA A 130 16.17 -4.20 14.98
C ALA A 130 16.12 -5.39 15.91
N VAL A 131 16.76 -6.49 15.54
CA VAL A 131 16.97 -7.66 16.40
C VAL A 131 18.43 -8.06 16.39
N ASN A 132 18.98 -8.36 17.56
CA ASN A 132 20.35 -8.90 17.67
C ASN A 132 20.28 -10.43 17.57
N PRO A 133 20.78 -11.04 16.48
CA PRO A 133 20.74 -12.48 16.32
C PRO A 133 21.68 -13.23 17.26
N ALA A 134 22.60 -12.58 17.96
CA ALA A 134 23.47 -13.22 18.94
C ALA A 134 22.83 -13.32 20.34
N GLU A 135 21.76 -12.58 20.61
CA GLU A 135 21.05 -12.63 21.88
C GLU A 135 20.21 -13.92 22.02
N ASN A 136 20.11 -14.42 23.24
CA ASN A 136 19.23 -15.51 23.56
C ASN A 136 17.80 -14.99 23.83
N PRO A 137 16.78 -15.78 23.49
CA PRO A 137 15.42 -15.48 23.92
C PRO A 137 15.32 -15.37 25.44
N ALA A 138 14.51 -14.42 25.93
CA ALA A 138 14.15 -14.39 27.34
C ALA A 138 13.37 -15.65 27.76
N ALA A 139 13.32 -15.94 29.06
CA ALA A 139 12.62 -17.12 29.56
C ALA A 139 11.14 -17.13 29.07
N GLY A 140 10.74 -18.23 28.43
CA GLY A 140 9.41 -18.40 27.85
C GLY A 140 9.16 -17.72 26.51
N GLN A 141 10.18 -17.11 25.90
CA GLN A 141 10.12 -16.56 24.55
C GLN A 141 10.80 -17.50 23.54
N ASP A 142 10.30 -17.53 22.31
CA ASP A 142 10.86 -18.38 21.23
C ASP A 142 12.02 -17.69 20.49
N VAL A 143 12.08 -16.36 20.54
CA VAL A 143 13.01 -15.54 19.75
C VAL A 143 13.58 -14.39 20.59
N PRO A 144 14.76 -13.84 20.21
CA PRO A 144 15.30 -12.64 20.83
C PRO A 144 14.33 -11.46 20.75
N ALA A 145 14.47 -10.51 21.67
CA ALA A 145 13.64 -9.30 21.67
C ALA A 145 13.98 -8.39 20.47
N ALA A 146 12.99 -8.09 19.65
CA ALA A 146 13.11 -7.07 18.61
C ALA A 146 12.77 -5.68 19.18
N ARG A 147 13.63 -4.70 18.90
CA ARG A 147 13.41 -3.29 19.27
C ARG A 147 12.71 -2.57 18.14
N ASN A 148 11.62 -1.87 18.44
CA ASN A 148 11.00 -0.92 17.51
C ASN A 148 11.80 0.40 17.55
N LEU A 149 12.46 0.74 16.44
CA LEU A 149 13.29 1.94 16.33
C LEU A 149 12.47 3.20 16.02
N THR A 150 11.24 3.03 15.58
CA THR A 150 10.35 4.11 15.14
C THR A 150 9.00 4.02 15.84
N ASP A 151 9.00 3.72 17.14
CA ASP A 151 7.81 3.47 17.97
C ASP A 151 6.90 4.70 18.07
N LEU A 152 6.13 4.92 16.99
CA LEU A 152 5.14 5.98 16.84
C LEU A 152 3.89 5.41 16.20
N LYS A 153 2.72 5.73 16.77
CA LYS A 153 1.45 5.23 16.27
C LYS A 153 1.02 5.98 15.00
N GLY A 154 0.60 5.22 13.99
CA GLY A 154 0.01 5.77 12.75
C GLY A 154 0.99 6.60 11.92
N VAL A 155 2.29 6.28 11.98
CA VAL A 155 3.33 6.87 11.13
C VAL A 155 3.83 5.87 10.11
N ARG A 156 4.40 6.39 9.04
CA ARG A 156 5.18 5.64 8.06
C ARG A 156 6.64 6.04 8.20
N ALA A 157 7.50 5.05 8.39
CA ALA A 157 8.94 5.23 8.43
C ALA A 157 9.60 4.60 7.19
N MET A 158 10.59 5.28 6.64
CA MET A 158 11.38 4.82 5.49
C MET A 158 12.86 4.93 5.82
N ILE A 159 13.62 3.85 5.66
CA ILE A 159 15.07 3.88 5.77
C ILE A 159 15.61 4.65 4.57
N VAL A 160 16.35 5.71 4.83
CA VAL A 160 16.93 6.60 3.80
C VAL A 160 18.35 6.20 3.49
N ASP A 161 19.17 5.99 4.55
CA ASP A 161 20.57 5.62 4.40
C ASP A 161 21.06 4.78 5.58
N VAL A 162 22.11 4.01 5.33
CA VAL A 162 22.82 3.17 6.30
C VAL A 162 24.27 3.64 6.36
N PRO A 163 24.64 4.44 7.35
CA PRO A 163 25.96 5.07 7.44
C PRO A 163 27.12 4.07 7.36
N ARG A 164 28.21 4.49 6.71
CA ARG A 164 29.43 3.71 6.56
C ARG A 164 30.39 3.89 7.72
N THR A 165 30.43 5.12 8.24
CA THR A 165 31.38 5.54 9.27
C THR A 165 30.87 5.29 10.68
N ASP A 166 29.55 5.18 10.86
CA ASP A 166 28.91 4.95 12.14
C ASP A 166 27.82 3.87 12.01
N PRO A 167 28.21 2.58 12.10
CA PRO A 167 27.33 1.44 11.80
C PRO A 167 26.21 1.20 12.84
N ASP A 168 26.24 1.89 13.99
CA ASP A 168 25.17 1.85 15.00
C ASP A 168 24.03 2.82 14.70
N PHE A 169 24.02 3.48 13.54
CA PHE A 169 22.96 4.41 13.16
C PHE A 169 22.27 4.06 11.84
N LEU A 170 21.06 4.59 11.69
CA LEU A 170 20.29 4.68 10.46
C LEU A 170 19.84 6.12 10.26
N TYR A 171 19.71 6.54 9.00
CA TYR A 171 18.88 7.68 8.63
C TYR A 171 17.51 7.18 8.22
N VAL A 172 16.47 7.72 8.87
CA VAL A 172 15.08 7.31 8.68
C VAL A 172 14.21 8.54 8.42
N ALA A 173 13.40 8.50 7.40
CA ALA A 173 12.41 9.53 7.12
C ALA A 173 11.07 9.11 7.73
N ILE A 174 10.45 9.96 8.57
CA ILE A 174 9.24 9.66 9.34
C ILE A 174 8.21 10.77 9.15
N ASN A 175 6.95 10.41 8.86
CA ASN A 175 5.85 11.35 8.67
C ASN A 175 5.04 11.57 9.96
N ASP A 176 5.72 11.77 11.08
CA ASP A 176 5.11 11.96 12.40
C ASP A 176 4.47 13.35 12.55
N ARG A 177 5.12 14.40 12.04
CA ARG A 177 4.64 15.78 12.07
C ARG A 177 3.57 16.06 11.01
N ASP A 178 3.79 15.54 9.78
CA ASP A 178 2.92 15.75 8.62
C ASP A 178 2.78 14.44 7.84
N LYS A 179 1.55 14.00 7.59
CA LYS A 179 1.30 12.70 6.93
C LYS A 179 1.75 12.65 5.46
N ALA A 180 1.87 13.81 4.81
CA ALA A 180 2.37 13.92 3.44
C ALA A 180 3.91 13.96 3.37
N TRP A 181 4.57 14.57 4.34
CA TRP A 181 5.99 14.89 4.30
C TRP A 181 6.76 14.25 5.45
N HIS A 182 7.83 13.55 5.10
CA HIS A 182 8.66 12.83 6.05
C HIS A 182 9.84 13.68 6.50
N ASP A 183 9.95 13.94 7.78
CA ASP A 183 11.12 14.57 8.40
C ASP A 183 12.28 13.57 8.50
N LEU A 184 13.52 14.03 8.37
CA LEU A 184 14.72 13.18 8.39
C LEU A 184 15.27 13.08 9.81
N TYR A 185 15.39 11.86 10.32
CA TYR A 185 15.94 11.52 11.63
C TYR A 185 17.19 10.66 11.51
N LYS A 186 18.14 10.85 12.44
CA LYS A 186 19.22 9.90 12.73
C LYS A 186 18.79 9.04 13.93
N VAL A 187 18.78 7.72 13.76
CA VAL A 187 18.27 6.76 14.74
C VAL A 187 19.39 5.81 15.16
N ARG A 188 19.67 5.70 16.46
CA ARG A 188 20.64 4.75 17.00
C ARG A 188 20.04 3.35 17.08
N ILE A 189 20.65 2.36 16.44
CA ILE A 189 20.14 0.99 16.35
C ILE A 189 20.15 0.32 17.73
N SER A 190 21.24 0.50 18.49
CA SER A 190 21.44 -0.16 19.80
C SER A 190 20.49 0.34 20.90
N THR A 191 19.97 1.55 20.81
CA THR A 191 19.09 2.15 21.84
C THR A 191 17.71 2.52 21.36
N GLY A 192 17.52 2.83 20.08
CA GLY A 192 16.31 3.44 19.50
C GLY A 192 16.24 4.96 19.70
N GLU A 193 17.29 5.60 20.24
CA GLU A 193 17.36 7.05 20.39
C GLU A 193 17.30 7.73 19.02
N ARG A 194 16.46 8.77 18.90
CA ARG A 194 16.26 9.52 17.65
C ARG A 194 16.63 10.98 17.83
N SER A 195 17.30 11.54 16.84
CA SER A 195 17.55 12.96 16.72
C SER A 195 17.09 13.49 15.37
N LEU A 196 16.40 14.63 15.35
CA LEU A 196 15.98 15.29 14.11
C LEU A 196 17.20 15.86 13.39
N VAL A 197 17.38 15.48 12.12
CA VAL A 197 18.45 15.98 11.23
C VAL A 197 17.94 17.14 10.39
N ARG A 198 16.77 16.98 9.77
CA ARG A 198 16.12 18.02 8.94
C ARG A 198 14.61 17.89 9.04
N GLN A 199 13.94 19.00 9.32
CA GLN A 199 12.50 19.12 9.14
C GLN A 199 12.20 19.31 7.66
N ASN A 200 11.23 18.57 7.13
CA ASN A 200 10.83 18.66 5.73
C ASN A 200 9.75 19.71 5.53
N THR A 201 10.15 20.94 5.28
CA THR A 201 9.27 22.07 4.92
C THR A 201 9.32 22.40 3.43
N GLU A 202 10.17 21.71 2.68
CA GLU A 202 10.49 21.98 1.27
C GLU A 202 9.98 20.92 0.29
N ARG A 203 9.07 20.03 0.73
CA ARG A 203 8.52 18.94 -0.11
C ARG A 203 9.59 17.96 -0.59
N ILE A 204 10.60 17.68 0.24
CA ILE A 204 11.68 16.75 -0.07
C ILE A 204 11.12 15.33 -0.15
N VAL A 205 11.49 14.63 -1.22
CA VAL A 205 11.12 13.23 -1.50
C VAL A 205 12.31 12.28 -1.50
N GLY A 206 13.54 12.81 -1.44
CA GLY A 206 14.77 12.04 -1.40
C GLY A 206 15.92 12.81 -0.78
N TRP A 207 16.79 12.08 -0.06
CA TRP A 207 18.01 12.60 0.55
C TRP A 207 19.19 11.80 0.04
N THR A 208 20.32 12.46 -0.27
CA THR A 208 21.52 11.79 -0.80
C THR A 208 22.73 12.14 0.04
N PHE A 209 23.33 11.11 0.60
CA PHE A 209 24.56 11.17 1.40
C PHE A 209 25.77 10.84 0.53
N ASP A 210 26.91 11.42 0.85
CA ASP A 210 28.17 11.06 0.22
C ASP A 210 28.81 9.82 0.92
N LEU A 211 29.95 9.39 0.41
CA LEU A 211 30.65 8.20 0.94
C LEU A 211 31.26 8.40 2.33
N LYS A 212 31.16 9.62 2.89
CA LYS A 212 31.55 9.98 4.26
C LYS A 212 30.36 10.26 5.16
N ASP A 213 29.17 9.80 4.74
CA ASP A 213 27.89 9.97 5.45
C ASP A 213 27.47 11.45 5.66
N GLN A 214 28.00 12.36 4.80
CA GLN A 214 27.57 13.76 4.82
C GLN A 214 26.34 13.92 3.94
N LEU A 215 25.27 14.52 4.46
CA LEU A 215 24.10 14.88 3.69
C LEU A 215 24.43 16.01 2.72
N ARG A 216 24.43 15.71 1.41
CA ARG A 216 24.91 16.62 0.37
C ARG A 216 23.81 17.12 -0.55
N LEU A 217 22.85 16.25 -0.93
CA LEU A 217 21.82 16.58 -1.87
C LEU A 217 20.44 16.18 -1.33
N ALA A 218 19.43 16.88 -1.82
CA ALA A 218 18.02 16.55 -1.62
C ALA A 218 17.29 16.62 -2.96
N THR A 219 16.27 15.83 -3.12
CA THR A 219 15.37 15.88 -4.27
C THR A 219 13.99 16.31 -3.80
N ARG A 220 13.39 17.30 -4.44
CA ARG A 220 12.02 17.73 -4.17
C ARG A 220 11.15 17.72 -5.41
N VAL A 221 9.83 17.75 -5.21
CA VAL A 221 8.85 17.98 -6.26
C VAL A 221 8.21 19.35 -6.02
N ASN A 222 8.26 20.25 -7.00
CA ASN A 222 7.68 21.59 -6.91
C ASN A 222 6.15 21.55 -7.15
N ASP A 223 5.49 22.72 -7.10
CA ASP A 223 4.04 22.83 -7.27
C ASP A 223 3.53 22.43 -8.67
N ASN A 224 4.40 22.47 -9.68
CA ASN A 224 4.07 22.04 -11.05
C ASN A 224 4.27 20.52 -11.26
N GLY A 225 4.85 19.83 -10.27
CA GLY A 225 5.23 18.41 -10.38
C GLY A 225 6.65 18.19 -10.94
N ASP A 226 7.42 19.26 -11.20
CA ASP A 226 8.78 19.12 -11.69
C ASP A 226 9.70 18.62 -10.58
N THR A 227 10.68 17.80 -10.95
CA THR A 227 11.72 17.33 -10.04
C THR A 227 12.84 18.35 -9.98
N GLU A 228 13.22 18.76 -8.77
CA GLU A 228 14.36 19.63 -8.51
C GLU A 228 15.37 18.93 -7.61
N VAL A 229 16.66 18.96 -8.02
CA VAL A 229 17.78 18.53 -7.19
C VAL A 229 18.40 19.74 -6.52
N LEU A 230 18.54 19.64 -5.21
CA LEU A 230 18.98 20.71 -4.34
C LEU A 230 20.30 20.32 -3.68
N ARG A 231 21.25 21.24 -3.63
CA ARG A 231 22.38 21.13 -2.72
C ARG A 231 21.92 21.49 -1.31
N VAL A 232 22.30 20.69 -0.33
CA VAL A 232 22.03 20.96 1.09
C VAL A 232 23.11 21.89 1.62
N ASP A 233 22.74 23.09 2.02
CA ASP A 233 23.61 24.10 2.60
C ASP A 233 23.41 24.16 4.12
N ASP A 234 24.28 24.88 4.86
CA ASP A 234 24.18 25.02 6.32
C ASP A 234 22.83 25.61 6.75
N LYS A 235 22.33 26.57 5.96
CA LYS A 235 21.04 27.26 6.21
C LYS A 235 20.13 27.19 4.98
N GLY A 236 19.60 25.98 4.67
CA GLY A 236 18.63 25.83 3.59
C GLY A 236 19.11 25.00 2.43
N PHE A 237 18.65 25.34 1.22
CA PHE A 237 18.87 24.55 0.01
C PHE A 237 19.13 25.46 -1.18
N THR A 238 20.06 25.04 -2.06
CA THR A 238 20.29 25.71 -3.35
C THR A 238 19.91 24.76 -4.48
N LYS A 239 18.99 25.20 -5.36
CA LYS A 239 18.62 24.41 -6.56
C LYS A 239 19.81 24.37 -7.52
N ILE A 240 20.21 23.15 -7.91
CA ILE A 240 21.36 22.91 -8.80
C ILE A 240 20.98 22.19 -10.09
N TYR A 241 19.82 21.51 -10.12
CA TYR A 241 19.31 20.83 -11.31
C TYR A 241 17.78 20.78 -11.29
N SER A 242 17.15 20.65 -12.46
CA SER A 242 15.71 20.36 -12.56
C SER A 242 15.34 19.71 -13.88
N CYS A 243 14.31 18.88 -13.85
CA CYS A 243 13.64 18.33 -15.02
C CYS A 243 12.12 18.48 -14.86
N ASN A 244 11.38 18.54 -15.96
CA ASN A 244 9.94 18.72 -15.90
C ASN A 244 9.23 17.42 -15.49
N VAL A 245 7.93 17.51 -15.21
CA VAL A 245 7.10 16.41 -14.69
C VAL A 245 7.08 15.15 -15.58
N PHE A 246 7.40 15.26 -16.85
CA PHE A 246 7.47 14.15 -17.80
C PHE A 246 8.88 13.57 -17.98
N GLU A 247 9.87 14.22 -17.42
CA GLU A 247 11.27 13.80 -17.48
C GLU A 247 11.68 13.13 -16.18
N GLN A 248 12.75 12.36 -16.25
CA GLN A 248 13.37 11.72 -15.09
C GLN A 248 14.73 12.33 -14.86
N CYS A 249 15.04 12.70 -13.62
CA CYS A 249 16.37 13.10 -13.21
C CYS A 249 16.58 12.89 -11.71
N GLY A 250 17.77 12.47 -11.32
CA GLY A 250 18.13 12.36 -9.91
C GLY A 250 19.52 11.77 -9.64
N PRO A 251 20.07 12.08 -8.47
CA PRO A 251 21.33 11.50 -8.02
C PRO A 251 21.15 10.02 -7.67
N VAL A 252 22.15 9.20 -8.08
CA VAL A 252 22.18 7.75 -7.79
C VAL A 252 23.13 7.48 -6.62
N ARG A 253 24.37 7.94 -6.70
CA ARG A 253 25.42 7.75 -5.69
C ARG A 253 26.60 8.69 -5.96
N PHE A 254 27.21 9.23 -4.91
CA PHE A 254 28.45 9.97 -5.04
C PHE A 254 29.57 9.08 -5.60
N HIS A 255 30.33 9.65 -6.52
CA HIS A 255 31.55 9.06 -7.06
C HIS A 255 32.65 9.06 -5.97
N LYS A 256 33.59 8.14 -6.09
CA LYS A 256 34.69 7.96 -5.09
C LYS A 256 35.60 9.18 -4.92
N ASP A 257 35.56 10.15 -5.84
CA ASP A 257 36.28 11.41 -5.70
C ASP A 257 35.65 12.35 -4.64
N GLY A 258 34.44 12.04 -4.16
CA GLY A 258 33.70 12.81 -3.16
C GLY A 258 33.17 14.16 -3.68
N GLN A 259 33.30 14.45 -4.97
CA GLN A 259 32.86 15.70 -5.61
C GLN A 259 31.66 15.46 -6.54
N ARG A 260 31.81 14.55 -7.47
CA ARG A 260 30.76 14.25 -8.47
C ARG A 260 29.81 13.19 -7.97
N VAL A 261 28.63 13.19 -8.57
CA VAL A 261 27.59 12.19 -8.30
C VAL A 261 27.17 11.49 -9.59
N TYR A 262 27.06 10.18 -9.57
CA TYR A 262 26.38 9.45 -10.64
C TYR A 262 24.93 9.90 -10.68
N PHE A 263 24.47 10.27 -11.87
CA PHE A 263 23.21 10.94 -12.08
C PHE A 263 22.49 10.30 -13.24
N GLU A 264 21.21 9.95 -13.02
CA GLU A 264 20.36 9.39 -14.04
C GLU A 264 19.46 10.49 -14.62
N THR A 265 19.36 10.58 -15.96
CA THR A 265 18.48 11.58 -16.57
C THR A 265 18.07 11.22 -18.01
N ASN A 266 16.88 11.68 -18.41
CA ASN A 266 16.42 11.78 -19.80
C ASN A 266 15.97 13.20 -20.14
N LYS A 267 16.50 14.20 -19.44
CA LYS A 267 16.18 15.60 -19.66
C LYS A 267 16.52 16.05 -21.09
N GLY A 268 15.62 16.86 -21.67
CA GLY A 268 15.75 17.45 -22.99
C GLY A 268 14.84 16.81 -24.03
N ALA A 269 14.42 17.61 -25.01
CA ALA A 269 13.46 17.18 -26.03
C ALA A 269 13.97 15.99 -26.89
N ASP A 270 15.26 15.95 -27.14
CA ASP A 270 15.90 14.91 -27.97
C ASP A 270 16.32 13.67 -27.16
N SER A 271 16.20 13.69 -25.83
CA SER A 271 16.56 12.59 -24.93
C SER A 271 15.33 11.74 -24.63
N ASP A 272 15.23 10.58 -25.26
CA ASP A 272 14.13 9.63 -25.03
C ASP A 272 14.47 8.66 -23.88
N LEU A 273 15.57 7.93 -24.03
CA LEU A 273 16.01 6.95 -23.03
C LEU A 273 16.75 7.64 -21.88
N THR A 274 16.58 7.10 -20.67
CA THR A 274 17.42 7.51 -19.55
C THR A 274 18.88 7.09 -19.77
N LYS A 275 19.78 7.94 -19.34
CA LYS A 275 21.25 7.76 -19.41
C LYS A 275 21.89 8.00 -18.06
N LEU A 276 23.09 7.52 -17.91
CA LEU A 276 23.94 7.75 -16.76
C LEU A 276 24.95 8.85 -17.07
N GLU A 277 25.09 9.81 -16.17
CA GLU A 277 26.07 10.90 -16.20
C GLU A 277 26.83 11.00 -14.89
N LEU A 278 27.99 11.69 -14.91
CA LEU A 278 28.64 12.19 -13.72
C LEU A 278 28.37 13.70 -13.63
N PHE A 279 27.59 14.09 -12.65
CA PHE A 279 27.20 15.47 -12.38
C PHE A 279 28.05 16.06 -11.25
N ASP A 280 28.58 17.27 -11.46
CA ASP A 280 29.27 18.05 -10.41
C ASP A 280 28.26 19.03 -9.77
N PRO A 281 27.85 18.80 -8.53
CA PRO A 281 26.90 19.67 -7.82
C PRO A 281 27.39 21.10 -7.55
N THR A 282 28.69 21.35 -7.71
CA THR A 282 29.31 22.66 -7.45
C THR A 282 29.38 23.52 -8.72
N THR A 283 29.73 22.91 -9.84
CA THR A 283 29.93 23.62 -11.11
C THR A 283 28.75 23.47 -12.07
N GLY A 284 27.87 22.49 -11.84
CA GLY A 284 26.77 22.15 -12.75
C GLY A 284 27.22 21.37 -13.99
N ARG A 285 28.49 20.91 -14.04
CA ARG A 285 29.04 20.16 -15.19
C ARG A 285 28.44 18.75 -15.23
N GLU A 286 28.04 18.34 -16.44
CA GLU A 286 27.50 17.01 -16.76
C GLU A 286 28.51 16.31 -17.69
N ASP A 287 29.06 15.18 -17.26
CA ASP A 287 29.92 14.32 -18.06
C ASP A 287 29.17 13.01 -18.38
N PHE A 288 28.89 12.73 -19.67
CA PHE A 288 28.24 11.52 -20.12
C PHE A 288 29.04 10.27 -19.72
N VAL A 289 28.38 9.29 -19.10
CA VAL A 289 28.97 7.99 -18.75
C VAL A 289 28.48 6.90 -19.69
N GLU A 290 27.17 6.68 -19.76
CA GLU A 290 26.61 5.57 -20.54
C GLU A 290 25.12 5.74 -20.80
N SER A 291 24.65 5.20 -21.93
CA SER A 291 23.25 4.89 -22.25
C SER A 291 23.18 3.49 -22.87
N ASP A 292 21.97 2.97 -23.10
CA ASP A 292 21.84 1.65 -23.72
C ASP A 292 22.62 1.58 -25.05
N PRO A 293 23.67 0.74 -25.18
CA PRO A 293 24.41 0.58 -26.41
C PRO A 293 23.56 0.14 -27.60
N LEU A 294 22.44 -0.56 -27.37
CA LEU A 294 21.50 -0.97 -28.40
C LEU A 294 20.40 0.08 -28.66
N LYS A 295 20.32 1.14 -27.86
CA LYS A 295 19.31 2.21 -27.98
C LYS A 295 17.87 1.71 -27.97
N ARG A 296 17.57 0.72 -27.14
CA ARG A 296 16.25 0.08 -27.07
C ARG A 296 15.48 0.34 -25.79
N VAL A 297 16.21 0.52 -24.68
CA VAL A 297 15.63 0.59 -23.33
C VAL A 297 16.34 1.62 -22.46
N ASP A 298 15.67 2.04 -21.40
CA ASP A 298 16.23 2.95 -20.41
C ASP A 298 17.43 2.33 -19.67
N PHE A 299 18.26 3.18 -19.08
CA PHE A 299 19.25 2.77 -18.11
C PHE A 299 18.57 2.03 -16.97
N GLY A 300 19.03 0.81 -16.66
CA GLY A 300 18.32 -0.09 -15.74
C GLY A 300 18.91 -0.17 -14.35
N GLY A 301 20.20 0.08 -14.19
CA GLY A 301 20.84 0.04 -12.88
C GLY A 301 22.37 -0.03 -12.93
N ILE A 302 22.95 0.13 -11.76
CA ILE A 302 24.39 0.28 -11.55
C ILE A 302 24.82 -0.50 -10.32
N SER A 303 25.99 -1.10 -10.38
CA SER A 303 26.60 -1.86 -9.28
C SER A 303 27.99 -1.33 -8.94
N PHE A 304 28.28 -1.21 -7.64
CA PHE A 304 29.58 -0.73 -7.13
C PHE A 304 30.23 -1.75 -6.21
N SER A 305 31.55 -1.76 -6.17
CA SER A 305 32.31 -2.47 -5.14
C SER A 305 32.15 -1.76 -3.79
N GLU A 306 31.92 -2.51 -2.74
CA GLU A 306 31.92 -1.99 -1.36
C GLU A 306 33.36 -1.81 -0.84
N VAL A 307 34.38 -2.43 -1.50
CA VAL A 307 35.76 -2.36 -1.15
C VAL A 307 36.49 -1.15 -1.78
N THR A 308 36.23 -0.91 -3.09
CA THR A 308 36.98 0.11 -3.86
C THR A 308 36.11 1.30 -4.28
N ASP A 309 34.79 1.24 -4.07
CA ASP A 309 33.80 2.20 -4.57
C ASP A 309 33.76 2.36 -6.10
N ASP A 310 34.45 1.45 -6.82
CA ASP A 310 34.43 1.45 -8.27
C ASP A 310 33.16 0.86 -8.86
N LEU A 311 32.81 1.32 -10.05
CA LEU A 311 31.72 0.81 -10.84
C LEU A 311 32.03 -0.62 -11.34
N ILE A 312 31.25 -1.60 -10.93
CA ILE A 312 31.38 -3.01 -11.33
C ILE A 312 30.66 -3.26 -12.66
N ALA A 313 29.41 -2.86 -12.79
CA ALA A 313 28.59 -3.13 -13.95
C ALA A 313 27.41 -2.15 -14.06
N THR A 314 26.93 -1.99 -15.29
CA THR A 314 25.63 -1.37 -15.62
C THR A 314 24.69 -2.41 -16.19
N THR A 315 23.39 -2.23 -15.99
CA THR A 315 22.36 -3.17 -16.46
C THR A 315 21.27 -2.46 -17.25
N TYR A 316 20.69 -3.18 -18.19
CA TYR A 316 19.57 -2.75 -19.04
C TYR A 316 18.53 -3.85 -19.10
N GLU A 317 17.27 -3.51 -18.85
CA GLU A 317 16.16 -4.46 -18.88
C GLU A 317 15.44 -4.38 -20.23
N ASP A 318 15.77 -5.31 -21.13
CA ASP A 318 15.16 -5.45 -22.46
C ASP A 318 14.16 -6.63 -22.45
N GLU A 319 14.18 -7.49 -23.45
CA GLU A 319 13.48 -8.79 -23.42
C GLU A 319 14.03 -9.71 -22.34
N ARG A 320 15.33 -9.59 -22.08
CA ARG A 320 16.07 -10.12 -20.92
C ARG A 320 17.03 -9.06 -20.40
N GLN A 321 17.49 -9.21 -19.17
CA GLN A 321 18.48 -8.32 -18.62
C GLN A 321 19.82 -8.45 -19.36
N ARG A 322 20.39 -7.30 -19.75
CA ARG A 322 21.75 -7.20 -20.31
C ARG A 322 22.66 -6.55 -19.28
N ILE A 323 23.87 -7.11 -19.10
CA ILE A 323 24.87 -6.63 -18.13
C ILE A 323 26.13 -6.20 -18.89
N TYR A 324 26.60 -5.00 -18.62
CA TYR A 324 27.84 -4.46 -19.17
C TYR A 324 28.87 -4.28 -18.06
N TRP A 325 29.85 -5.18 -18.01
CA TRP A 325 30.87 -5.25 -16.97
C TRP A 325 31.90 -4.14 -17.15
N LYS A 326 32.25 -3.49 -16.05
CA LYS A 326 33.34 -2.48 -15.95
C LYS A 326 34.53 -3.04 -15.14
N ASP A 327 34.30 -3.99 -14.26
CA ASP A 327 35.30 -4.73 -13.51
C ASP A 327 35.57 -6.10 -14.15
N LYS A 328 36.84 -6.32 -14.57
CA LYS A 328 37.23 -7.55 -15.25
C LYS A 328 37.26 -8.78 -14.36
N SER A 329 37.46 -8.63 -13.05
CA SER A 329 37.44 -9.77 -12.12
C SER A 329 36.01 -10.26 -11.87
N PHE A 330 35.03 -9.36 -11.73
CA PHE A 330 33.63 -9.72 -11.65
C PHE A 330 33.11 -10.28 -12.96
N GLU A 331 33.54 -9.74 -14.11
CA GLU A 331 33.20 -10.32 -15.43
C GLU A 331 33.69 -11.75 -15.57
N ALA A 332 34.92 -12.04 -15.11
CA ALA A 332 35.48 -13.40 -15.16
C ALA A 332 34.72 -14.35 -14.24
N ASP A 333 34.39 -13.90 -13.02
CA ASP A 333 33.56 -14.67 -12.09
C ASP A 333 32.17 -14.94 -12.64
N TYR A 334 31.52 -13.95 -13.25
CA TYR A 334 30.22 -14.13 -13.89
C TYR A 334 30.27 -15.16 -15.04
N LYS A 335 31.26 -15.09 -15.91
CA LYS A 335 31.45 -16.07 -16.98
C LYS A 335 31.69 -17.49 -16.46
N LEU A 336 32.45 -17.62 -15.38
CA LEU A 336 32.63 -18.91 -14.69
C LEU A 336 31.31 -19.46 -14.15
N LEU A 337 30.53 -18.62 -13.48
CA LEU A 337 29.24 -18.99 -12.92
C LEU A 337 28.23 -19.37 -14.02
N GLN A 338 28.14 -18.63 -15.11
CA GLN A 338 27.30 -18.99 -16.26
C GLN A 338 27.68 -20.35 -16.86
N LYS A 339 28.99 -20.67 -16.91
CA LYS A 339 29.43 -21.98 -17.40
C LYS A 339 29.04 -23.13 -16.47
N GLN A 340 29.02 -22.87 -15.12
CA GLN A 340 28.63 -23.87 -14.14
C GLN A 340 27.09 -24.00 -14.00
N LEU A 341 26.33 -22.97 -14.38
CA LEU A 341 24.88 -22.89 -14.24
C LEU A 341 24.20 -22.64 -15.61
N PRO A 342 24.34 -23.59 -16.57
CA PRO A 342 23.88 -23.39 -17.92
C PRO A 342 22.35 -23.19 -17.98
N GLY A 343 21.92 -22.27 -18.87
CA GLY A 343 20.50 -21.94 -19.10
C GLY A 343 19.83 -21.09 -18.00
N LYS A 344 20.59 -20.63 -17.01
CA LYS A 344 20.10 -19.77 -15.92
C LYS A 344 20.70 -18.38 -16.00
N GLU A 345 19.90 -17.38 -15.65
CA GLU A 345 20.40 -16.06 -15.31
C GLU A 345 21.09 -16.12 -13.95
N VAL A 346 22.15 -15.33 -13.77
CA VAL A 346 22.98 -15.32 -12.57
C VAL A 346 23.09 -13.90 -12.03
N ALA A 347 22.85 -13.73 -10.74
CA ALA A 347 22.97 -12.45 -10.07
C ALA A 347 23.79 -12.56 -8.75
N PHE A 348 24.67 -11.59 -8.51
CA PHE A 348 25.36 -11.41 -7.24
C PHE A 348 24.37 -10.75 -6.25
N ALA A 349 23.86 -11.50 -5.28
CA ALA A 349 22.73 -11.09 -4.46
C ALA A 349 23.14 -10.47 -3.12
N SER A 350 24.10 -11.08 -2.41
CA SER A 350 24.55 -10.61 -1.09
C SER A 350 26.00 -11.02 -0.89
N SER A 351 26.80 -10.19 -0.23
CA SER A 351 28.23 -10.44 -0.01
C SER A 351 28.68 -10.14 1.41
N THR A 352 29.86 -10.67 1.75
CA THR A 352 30.68 -10.17 2.86
C THR A 352 31.26 -8.78 2.54
N LYS A 353 31.66 -8.04 3.59
CA LYS A 353 32.21 -6.69 3.44
C LYS A 353 33.51 -6.64 2.59
N ASP A 354 34.30 -7.72 2.63
CA ASP A 354 35.52 -7.89 1.82
C ASP A 354 35.24 -8.43 0.40
N GLU A 355 33.97 -8.64 0.04
CA GLU A 355 33.52 -9.20 -1.24
C GLU A 355 34.10 -10.58 -1.59
N ARG A 356 34.62 -11.31 -0.61
CA ARG A 356 35.15 -12.66 -0.82
C ARG A 356 34.04 -13.69 -1.00
N LEU A 357 33.09 -13.70 -0.09
CA LEU A 357 31.95 -14.63 -0.13
C LEU A 357 30.70 -13.94 -0.71
N TRP A 358 30.07 -14.60 -1.66
CA TRP A 358 28.84 -14.12 -2.29
C TRP A 358 27.75 -15.16 -2.27
N LEU A 359 26.55 -14.75 -1.93
CA LEU A 359 25.34 -15.50 -2.27
C LEU A 359 24.94 -15.18 -3.71
N ILE A 360 24.98 -16.19 -4.55
CA ILE A 360 24.59 -16.10 -5.97
C ILE A 360 23.16 -16.57 -6.12
N ALA A 361 22.38 -15.79 -6.84
CA ALA A 361 21.04 -16.18 -7.31
C ALA A 361 21.16 -16.76 -8.72
N ALA A 362 20.61 -17.95 -8.92
CA ALA A 362 20.44 -18.53 -10.26
C ALA A 362 18.95 -18.81 -10.51
N TYR A 363 18.40 -18.32 -11.64
CA TYR A 363 16.98 -18.39 -11.93
C TYR A 363 16.73 -18.45 -13.45
N SER A 364 15.51 -18.86 -13.83
CA SER A 364 15.01 -18.74 -15.21
C SER A 364 13.49 -18.57 -15.20
N ASP A 365 12.87 -18.59 -16.36
CA ASP A 365 11.42 -18.63 -16.51
C ASP A 365 10.78 -19.92 -15.97
N THR A 366 11.56 -21.02 -15.91
CA THR A 366 11.14 -22.32 -15.36
C THR A 366 11.88 -22.72 -14.08
N GLU A 367 12.70 -21.84 -13.51
CA GLU A 367 13.40 -22.03 -12.25
C GLU A 367 13.08 -20.86 -11.29
N PRO A 368 12.28 -21.10 -10.26
CA PRO A 368 11.95 -20.06 -9.27
C PRO A 368 13.15 -19.42 -8.57
N GLY A 369 14.24 -20.18 -8.49
CA GLY A 369 15.51 -19.71 -7.97
C GLY A 369 16.27 -20.76 -7.16
N GLU A 370 17.57 -20.71 -7.33
CA GLU A 370 18.54 -21.43 -6.50
C GLU A 370 19.46 -20.41 -5.84
N ARG A 371 19.98 -20.75 -4.68
CA ARG A 371 20.98 -19.95 -3.98
C ARG A 371 22.24 -20.75 -3.79
N TYR A 372 23.36 -20.14 -4.16
CA TYR A 372 24.69 -20.72 -4.03
C TYR A 372 25.57 -19.82 -3.19
N LEU A 373 26.44 -20.39 -2.39
CA LEU A 373 27.57 -19.68 -1.79
C LEU A 373 28.77 -19.80 -2.72
N PHE A 374 29.30 -18.68 -3.15
CA PHE A 374 30.48 -18.58 -4.02
C PHE A 374 31.65 -17.93 -3.28
N ASP A 375 32.75 -18.63 -3.16
CA ASP A 375 34.01 -18.06 -2.67
C ASP A 375 34.84 -17.59 -3.86
N ARG A 376 34.99 -16.27 -3.99
CA ARG A 376 35.74 -15.66 -5.11
C ARG A 376 37.24 -16.00 -5.10
N GLN A 377 37.81 -16.33 -3.96
CA GLN A 377 39.24 -16.69 -3.84
C GLN A 377 39.45 -18.12 -4.36
N THR A 378 38.68 -19.07 -3.89
CA THR A 378 38.80 -20.49 -4.25
C THR A 378 38.03 -20.87 -5.52
N LYS A 379 37.15 -20.00 -5.99
CA LYS A 379 36.19 -20.22 -7.09
C LYS A 379 35.20 -21.38 -6.84
N LYS A 380 35.05 -21.76 -5.57
CA LYS A 380 34.12 -22.83 -5.16
C LYS A 380 32.69 -22.29 -5.16
N LEU A 381 31.79 -23.00 -5.82
CA LEU A 381 30.35 -22.76 -5.84
C LEU A 381 29.65 -23.90 -5.09
N THR A 382 28.83 -23.58 -4.08
CA THR A 382 28.15 -24.59 -3.23
C THR A 382 26.68 -24.24 -3.14
N LEU A 383 25.80 -25.17 -3.61
CA LEU A 383 24.36 -25.00 -3.50
C LEU A 383 23.95 -24.89 -2.03
N GLN A 384 23.17 -23.88 -1.70
CA GLN A 384 22.60 -23.65 -0.37
C GLN A 384 21.17 -24.18 -0.28
N TYR A 385 20.29 -23.76 -1.16
CA TYR A 385 18.90 -24.21 -1.23
C TYR A 385 18.26 -23.88 -2.58
N ARG A 386 17.13 -24.54 -2.85
CA ARG A 386 16.22 -24.22 -3.95
C ARG A 386 14.94 -23.56 -3.42
N VAL A 387 14.54 -22.48 -4.04
CA VAL A 387 13.24 -21.85 -3.74
C VAL A 387 12.14 -22.75 -4.30
N ARG A 388 11.15 -23.11 -3.47
CA ARG A 388 10.06 -24.03 -3.86
C ARG A 388 10.60 -25.38 -4.36
N GLU A 389 11.39 -26.03 -3.53
CA GLU A 389 12.10 -27.27 -3.91
C GLU A 389 11.17 -28.38 -4.38
N LYS A 390 9.97 -28.47 -3.81
CA LYS A 390 8.95 -29.46 -4.17
C LYS A 390 8.26 -29.21 -5.51
N LEU A 391 8.41 -27.99 -6.08
CA LEU A 391 7.84 -27.67 -7.38
C LEU A 391 8.60 -28.40 -8.50
N ASN A 392 7.94 -29.27 -9.22
CA ASN A 392 8.56 -29.99 -10.32
C ASN A 392 8.77 -29.06 -11.54
N ARG A 393 10.04 -28.75 -11.83
CA ARG A 393 10.45 -27.86 -12.93
C ARG A 393 10.08 -28.40 -14.30
N ASP A 394 10.01 -29.73 -14.45
CA ASP A 394 9.63 -30.36 -15.72
C ASP A 394 8.17 -30.09 -16.12
N TYR A 395 7.37 -29.58 -15.22
CA TYR A 395 5.96 -29.23 -15.48
C TYR A 395 5.77 -27.75 -15.82
N LEU A 396 6.82 -26.93 -15.69
CA LEU A 396 6.77 -25.50 -15.93
C LEU A 396 6.92 -25.15 -17.41
N ALA A 397 6.28 -24.07 -17.82
CA ALA A 397 6.19 -23.62 -19.20
C ALA A 397 7.22 -22.49 -19.48
N PRO A 398 7.93 -22.51 -20.59
CA PRO A 398 8.84 -21.42 -20.95
C PRO A 398 8.08 -20.14 -21.30
N MET A 399 8.68 -18.99 -20.96
CA MET A 399 8.18 -17.66 -21.26
C MET A 399 8.86 -17.12 -22.53
N LYS A 400 8.06 -16.75 -23.53
CA LYS A 400 8.52 -16.18 -24.82
C LYS A 400 8.34 -14.67 -24.79
N ALA A 401 9.35 -13.89 -25.12
CA ALA A 401 9.18 -12.48 -25.46
C ALA A 401 8.51 -12.39 -26.84
N VAL A 402 7.48 -11.57 -26.96
CA VAL A 402 6.73 -11.31 -28.20
C VAL A 402 6.52 -9.81 -28.37
N ARG A 403 6.28 -9.38 -29.61
CA ARG A 403 5.93 -8.01 -29.95
C ARG A 403 4.77 -8.01 -30.94
N TYR A 404 3.86 -7.07 -30.76
CA TYR A 404 2.72 -6.91 -31.67
C TYR A 404 2.41 -5.43 -31.86
N LYS A 405 1.65 -5.10 -32.88
CA LYS A 405 1.23 -3.73 -33.14
C LYS A 405 -0.14 -3.45 -32.56
N SER A 406 -0.28 -2.31 -31.91
CA SER A 406 -1.54 -1.76 -31.43
C SER A 406 -2.39 -1.17 -32.58
N SER A 407 -3.56 -0.64 -32.25
CA SER A 407 -4.53 -0.07 -33.21
C SER A 407 -3.96 1.07 -34.07
N ASP A 408 -2.97 1.80 -33.56
CA ASP A 408 -2.30 2.94 -34.22
C ASP A 408 -0.91 2.61 -34.74
N GLY A 409 -0.52 1.32 -34.69
CA GLY A 409 0.76 0.85 -35.19
C GLY A 409 1.91 0.89 -34.20
N LEU A 410 1.70 1.39 -32.96
CA LEU A 410 2.70 1.35 -31.89
C LEU A 410 3.07 -0.12 -31.58
N GLU A 411 4.35 -0.42 -31.55
CA GLU A 411 4.84 -1.74 -31.18
C GLU A 411 4.79 -1.93 -29.65
N ILE A 412 4.10 -2.99 -29.23
CA ILE A 412 3.89 -3.34 -27.83
C ILE A 412 4.72 -4.57 -27.47
N PRO A 413 5.70 -4.44 -26.55
CA PRO A 413 6.41 -5.59 -26.00
C PRO A 413 5.48 -6.40 -25.07
N ALA A 414 5.62 -7.72 -25.06
CA ALA A 414 4.85 -8.57 -24.17
C ALA A 414 5.60 -9.88 -23.88
N TYR A 415 5.13 -10.60 -22.86
CA TYR A 415 5.54 -11.98 -22.60
C TYR A 415 4.38 -12.93 -22.79
N LEU A 416 4.65 -14.08 -23.42
CA LEU A 416 3.69 -15.14 -23.69
C LEU A 416 4.15 -16.44 -23.06
N THR A 417 3.31 -17.01 -22.19
CA THR A 417 3.53 -18.33 -21.59
C THR A 417 2.45 -19.27 -22.10
N LEU A 418 2.83 -20.36 -22.77
CA LEU A 418 1.90 -21.34 -23.33
C LEU A 418 1.88 -22.61 -22.47
N PRO A 419 0.74 -23.30 -22.33
CA PRO A 419 0.61 -24.53 -21.56
C PRO A 419 1.60 -25.61 -22.08
N LYS A 420 2.46 -26.11 -21.19
CA LYS A 420 3.43 -27.17 -21.57
C LYS A 420 2.70 -28.43 -22.00
N GLY A 421 3.10 -28.99 -23.11
CA GLY A 421 2.53 -30.24 -23.69
C GLY A 421 1.18 -30.10 -24.40
N ALA A 422 0.61 -28.90 -24.45
CA ALA A 422 -0.53 -28.58 -25.29
C ALA A 422 -0.09 -28.21 -26.71
N ALA A 423 -0.98 -28.40 -27.68
CA ALA A 423 -0.80 -27.79 -28.99
C ALA A 423 -0.94 -26.26 -28.88
N GLU A 424 -0.06 -25.52 -29.52
CA GLU A 424 -0.09 -24.06 -29.54
C GLU A 424 -1.21 -23.52 -30.47
N LYS A 425 -2.43 -24.04 -30.32
CA LYS A 425 -3.57 -23.74 -31.20
C LYS A 425 -4.89 -23.78 -30.42
N ASN A 426 -5.73 -22.79 -30.68
CA ASN A 426 -7.09 -22.66 -30.08
C ASN A 426 -7.09 -22.84 -28.58
N LEU A 427 -6.10 -22.27 -27.88
CA LEU A 427 -5.99 -22.30 -26.41
C LEU A 427 -6.92 -21.28 -25.79
N PRO A 428 -7.53 -21.55 -24.63
CA PRO A 428 -8.12 -20.49 -23.83
C PRO A 428 -7.02 -19.56 -23.36
N LEU A 429 -7.32 -18.26 -23.28
CA LEU A 429 -6.36 -17.21 -22.96
C LEU A 429 -6.72 -16.52 -21.65
N ILE A 430 -5.72 -16.23 -20.82
CA ILE A 430 -5.80 -15.21 -19.78
C ILE A 430 -4.86 -14.07 -20.14
N VAL A 431 -5.42 -12.88 -20.34
CA VAL A 431 -4.64 -11.64 -20.44
C VAL A 431 -4.35 -11.13 -19.02
N PHE A 432 -3.07 -10.87 -18.74
CA PHE A 432 -2.62 -10.53 -17.39
C PHE A 432 -1.85 -9.20 -17.42
N PRO A 433 -2.55 -8.03 -17.50
CA PRO A 433 -1.93 -6.72 -17.47
C PRO A 433 -1.36 -6.43 -16.08
N HIS A 434 -0.13 -5.89 -16.06
CA HIS A 434 0.55 -5.51 -14.83
C HIS A 434 -0.09 -4.29 -14.16
N GLY A 435 0.20 -4.10 -12.86
CA GLY A 435 -0.16 -2.91 -12.10
C GLY A 435 0.74 -1.71 -12.41
N GLY A 436 0.48 -0.58 -11.79
CA GLY A 436 1.24 0.64 -11.95
C GLY A 436 0.35 1.82 -12.31
N PRO A 437 0.25 2.29 -13.58
CA PRO A 437 0.73 1.68 -14.83
C PRO A 437 2.22 1.86 -15.14
N TRP A 438 2.87 2.80 -14.45
CA TRP A 438 4.30 3.11 -14.63
C TRP A 438 5.17 2.05 -13.96
N ALA A 439 5.09 0.84 -14.50
CA ALA A 439 5.83 -0.37 -14.15
C ALA A 439 6.04 -1.18 -15.42
N ARG A 440 6.54 -2.42 -15.33
CA ARG A 440 6.62 -3.36 -16.44
C ARG A 440 6.69 -4.80 -15.94
N ASP A 441 6.29 -5.74 -16.78
CA ASP A 441 6.67 -7.14 -16.67
C ASP A 441 8.07 -7.36 -17.26
N SER A 442 8.79 -8.33 -16.69
CA SER A 442 10.14 -8.75 -17.08
C SER A 442 10.18 -10.26 -17.27
N TRP A 443 11.16 -10.73 -18.05
CA TRP A 443 11.39 -12.14 -18.24
C TRP A 443 11.87 -12.84 -16.97
N GLY A 444 11.32 -14.02 -16.69
CA GLY A 444 11.70 -14.87 -15.58
C GLY A 444 10.55 -15.71 -15.04
N TYR A 445 10.77 -16.38 -13.92
CA TYR A 445 9.72 -17.15 -13.27
C TYR A 445 8.62 -16.22 -12.75
N ASN A 446 7.45 -16.34 -13.35
CA ASN A 446 6.25 -15.66 -12.89
C ASN A 446 5.24 -16.70 -12.36
N PRO A 447 4.92 -16.73 -11.06
CA PRO A 447 4.05 -17.76 -10.48
C PRO A 447 2.63 -17.70 -11.05
N PHE A 448 2.12 -16.54 -11.42
CA PHE A 448 0.79 -16.38 -12.04
C PHE A 448 0.76 -16.99 -13.43
N ALA A 449 1.74 -16.61 -14.28
CA ALA A 449 1.83 -17.16 -15.63
C ALA A 449 2.00 -18.68 -15.61
N GLN A 450 2.86 -19.20 -14.72
CA GLN A 450 3.07 -20.64 -14.56
C GLN A 450 1.82 -21.35 -14.03
N PHE A 451 1.13 -20.72 -13.08
CA PHE A 451 -0.11 -21.28 -12.53
C PHE A 451 -1.19 -21.41 -13.60
N TRP A 452 -1.48 -20.33 -14.32
CA TRP A 452 -2.50 -20.35 -15.38
C TRP A 452 -2.11 -21.25 -16.55
N ALA A 453 -0.84 -21.26 -16.94
CA ALA A 453 -0.35 -22.18 -17.98
C ALA A 453 -0.53 -23.65 -17.57
N ASN A 454 -0.25 -24.00 -16.31
CA ASN A 454 -0.52 -25.36 -15.80
C ASN A 454 -2.02 -25.69 -15.81
N ARG A 455 -2.91 -24.70 -15.67
CA ARG A 455 -4.37 -24.88 -15.79
C ARG A 455 -4.85 -24.97 -17.24
N GLY A 456 -3.95 -24.88 -18.21
CA GLY A 456 -4.23 -25.05 -19.63
C GLY A 456 -4.50 -23.77 -20.41
N TYR A 457 -4.23 -22.61 -19.82
CA TYR A 457 -4.40 -21.30 -20.45
C TYR A 457 -3.10 -20.83 -21.11
N ALA A 458 -3.20 -20.24 -22.32
CA ALA A 458 -2.19 -19.28 -22.75
C ALA A 458 -2.25 -18.05 -21.83
N VAL A 459 -1.09 -17.47 -21.49
CA VAL A 459 -1.01 -16.27 -20.66
C VAL A 459 -0.26 -15.18 -21.38
N LEU A 460 -0.91 -14.05 -21.64
CA LEU A 460 -0.30 -12.87 -22.25
C LEU A 460 -0.11 -11.78 -21.21
N GLN A 461 1.14 -11.34 -21.05
CA GLN A 461 1.54 -10.23 -20.17
C GLN A 461 2.01 -9.05 -21.02
N PRO A 462 1.12 -8.10 -21.40
CA PRO A 462 1.49 -6.97 -22.25
C PRO A 462 2.17 -5.87 -21.43
N ASN A 463 3.29 -5.34 -21.94
CA ASN A 463 3.85 -4.07 -21.52
C ASN A 463 3.25 -2.96 -22.40
N PHE A 464 2.00 -2.58 -22.09
CA PHE A 464 1.24 -1.56 -22.80
C PHE A 464 1.91 -0.18 -22.69
N ARG A 465 1.56 0.78 -23.60
CA ARG A 465 2.07 2.16 -23.49
C ARG A 465 1.86 2.72 -22.09
N GLY A 466 2.81 3.52 -21.59
CA GLY A 466 2.87 3.92 -20.20
C GLY A 466 3.74 3.01 -19.33
N SER A 467 4.08 1.79 -19.78
CA SER A 467 5.05 0.94 -19.09
C SER A 467 6.44 1.57 -19.09
N THR A 468 7.18 1.40 -17.98
CA THR A 468 8.53 1.96 -17.80
C THR A 468 9.62 1.14 -18.50
N GLY A 469 10.76 1.77 -18.74
CA GLY A 469 11.94 1.09 -19.28
C GLY A 469 12.06 1.12 -20.80
N TYR A 470 11.11 1.70 -21.52
CA TYR A 470 11.08 1.78 -22.99
C TYR A 470 11.22 3.23 -23.51
N GLY A 471 11.70 4.14 -22.66
CA GLY A 471 11.89 5.54 -22.97
C GLY A 471 10.69 6.43 -22.65
N LYS A 472 10.97 7.74 -22.61
CA LYS A 472 10.00 8.79 -22.30
C LYS A 472 8.81 8.79 -23.26
N LYS A 473 9.06 8.63 -24.57
CA LYS A 473 8.01 8.63 -25.60
C LYS A 473 7.00 7.50 -25.41
N PHE A 474 7.47 6.32 -24.99
CA PHE A 474 6.58 5.19 -24.73
C PHE A 474 5.71 5.40 -23.48
N ILE A 475 6.30 5.99 -22.42
CA ILE A 475 5.55 6.39 -21.22
C ILE A 475 4.52 7.48 -21.58
N ASP A 476 4.95 8.53 -22.29
CA ASP A 476 4.11 9.69 -22.61
C ASP A 476 2.98 9.35 -23.60
N ALA A 477 3.15 8.32 -24.43
CA ALA A 477 2.07 7.80 -25.26
C ALA A 477 0.88 7.29 -24.45
N GLY A 478 1.07 6.99 -23.16
CA GLY A 478 0.03 6.62 -22.19
C GLY A 478 -0.65 7.82 -21.48
N ASN A 479 -0.13 9.03 -21.65
CA ASN A 479 -0.68 10.21 -20.95
C ASN A 479 -2.14 10.45 -21.35
N LYS A 480 -3.03 10.49 -20.34
CA LYS A 480 -4.48 10.64 -20.49
C LYS A 480 -5.16 9.55 -21.34
N GLN A 481 -4.53 8.36 -21.45
CA GLN A 481 -4.99 7.25 -22.28
C GLN A 481 -5.53 6.05 -21.47
N TRP A 482 -5.77 6.22 -20.18
CA TRP A 482 -6.40 5.18 -19.37
C TRP A 482 -7.79 4.83 -19.97
N GLY A 483 -8.03 3.52 -20.19
CA GLY A 483 -9.26 3.05 -20.82
C GLY A 483 -9.42 3.35 -22.32
N ASP A 484 -8.52 4.14 -22.88
CA ASP A 484 -8.44 4.48 -24.31
C ASP A 484 -7.30 3.67 -24.98
N LYS A 485 -6.24 4.32 -25.48
CA LYS A 485 -5.14 3.66 -26.21
C LYS A 485 -4.37 2.63 -25.37
N MET A 486 -4.26 2.82 -24.07
CA MET A 486 -3.67 1.81 -23.18
C MET A 486 -4.52 0.52 -23.16
N GLN A 487 -5.85 0.65 -23.24
CA GLN A 487 -6.74 -0.52 -23.36
C GLN A 487 -6.71 -1.13 -24.76
N ASP A 488 -6.57 -0.29 -25.80
CA ASP A 488 -6.36 -0.79 -27.18
C ASP A 488 -5.13 -1.70 -27.25
N ASP A 489 -4.03 -1.32 -26.63
CA ASP A 489 -2.79 -2.12 -26.59
C ASP A 489 -3.07 -3.55 -26.07
N ILE A 490 -3.83 -3.66 -24.99
CA ILE A 490 -4.22 -4.95 -24.39
C ILE A 490 -5.14 -5.73 -25.34
N THR A 491 -6.15 -5.07 -25.89
CA THR A 491 -7.11 -5.63 -26.85
C THR A 491 -6.42 -6.16 -28.11
N TRP A 492 -5.44 -5.43 -28.64
CA TRP A 492 -4.71 -5.86 -29.85
C TRP A 492 -3.75 -7.02 -29.56
N GLY A 493 -3.30 -7.19 -28.34
CA GLY A 493 -2.60 -8.41 -27.91
C GLY A 493 -3.47 -9.66 -28.03
N VAL A 494 -4.76 -9.58 -27.66
CA VAL A 494 -5.72 -10.66 -27.89
C VAL A 494 -5.90 -10.93 -29.40
N LYS A 495 -6.18 -9.87 -30.18
CA LYS A 495 -6.35 -9.99 -31.64
C LYS A 495 -5.12 -10.58 -32.31
N TYR A 496 -3.93 -10.23 -31.87
CA TYR A 496 -2.68 -10.81 -32.36
C TYR A 496 -2.63 -12.32 -32.16
N LEU A 497 -2.96 -12.81 -30.94
CA LEU A 497 -2.95 -14.26 -30.67
C LEU A 497 -4.06 -15.00 -31.38
N VAL A 498 -5.22 -14.41 -31.58
CA VAL A 498 -6.32 -14.95 -32.40
C VAL A 498 -5.89 -15.07 -33.86
N ALA A 499 -5.29 -14.00 -34.42
CA ALA A 499 -4.79 -14.02 -35.82
C ALA A 499 -3.67 -15.05 -36.06
N GLN A 500 -2.85 -15.34 -35.02
CA GLN A 500 -1.86 -16.42 -35.05
C GLN A 500 -2.49 -17.83 -34.89
N GLY A 501 -3.80 -17.91 -34.60
CA GLY A 501 -4.49 -19.18 -34.36
C GLY A 501 -4.11 -19.82 -33.00
N ILE A 502 -3.38 -19.12 -32.15
CA ILE A 502 -2.96 -19.60 -30.83
C ILE A 502 -4.12 -19.67 -29.89
N THR A 503 -4.99 -18.64 -29.91
CA THR A 503 -6.11 -18.50 -28.98
C THR A 503 -7.47 -18.61 -29.66
N ASP A 504 -8.45 -19.20 -28.96
CA ASP A 504 -9.87 -19.16 -29.29
C ASP A 504 -10.50 -17.86 -28.76
N GLU A 505 -11.01 -17.01 -29.66
CA GLU A 505 -11.62 -15.72 -29.31
C GLU A 505 -12.82 -15.81 -28.33
N LYS A 506 -13.45 -17.00 -28.23
CA LYS A 506 -14.59 -17.23 -27.33
C LYS A 506 -14.18 -17.57 -25.91
N HIS A 507 -12.93 -17.92 -25.67
CA HIS A 507 -12.42 -18.35 -24.37
C HIS A 507 -11.27 -17.44 -23.91
N VAL A 508 -11.51 -16.12 -23.92
CA VAL A 508 -10.58 -15.11 -23.45
C VAL A 508 -11.02 -14.59 -22.08
N GLY A 509 -10.15 -14.71 -21.10
CA GLY A 509 -10.30 -14.09 -19.80
C GLY A 509 -9.31 -12.94 -19.57
N ILE A 510 -9.58 -12.10 -18.60
CA ILE A 510 -8.66 -11.03 -18.17
C ILE A 510 -8.57 -11.03 -16.65
N MET A 511 -7.36 -10.86 -16.11
CA MET A 511 -7.10 -10.72 -14.69
C MET A 511 -5.91 -9.80 -14.48
N GLY A 512 -6.02 -8.85 -13.56
CA GLY A 512 -4.91 -8.01 -13.18
C GLY A 512 -5.09 -7.39 -11.82
N GLY A 513 -4.00 -6.85 -11.26
CA GLY A 513 -4.00 -6.19 -9.95
C GLY A 513 -3.75 -4.70 -10.06
N SER A 514 -4.37 -3.89 -9.17
CA SER A 514 -4.17 -2.44 -9.13
C SER A 514 -4.57 -1.77 -10.47
N TYR A 515 -3.64 -1.09 -11.16
CA TYR A 515 -3.92 -0.64 -12.52
C TYR A 515 -4.36 -1.81 -13.43
N GLY A 516 -3.76 -3.00 -13.30
CA GLY A 516 -4.20 -4.20 -14.03
C GLY A 516 -5.65 -4.60 -13.72
N GLY A 517 -6.12 -4.35 -12.50
CA GLY A 517 -7.52 -4.48 -12.09
C GLY A 517 -8.41 -3.44 -12.78
N TYR A 518 -7.97 -2.18 -12.83
CA TYR A 518 -8.62 -1.15 -13.65
C TYR A 518 -8.69 -1.57 -15.13
N ALA A 519 -7.59 -2.05 -15.71
CA ALA A 519 -7.55 -2.54 -17.09
C ALA A 519 -8.49 -3.73 -17.31
N THR A 520 -8.67 -4.58 -16.30
CA THR A 520 -9.67 -5.64 -16.29
C THR A 520 -11.09 -5.08 -16.37
N LEU A 521 -11.41 -4.13 -15.48
CA LEU A 521 -12.72 -3.45 -15.46
C LEU A 521 -12.96 -2.65 -16.76
N ALA A 522 -11.95 -1.93 -17.26
CA ALA A 522 -12.01 -1.20 -18.51
C ALA A 522 -12.25 -2.14 -19.71
N GLY A 523 -11.57 -3.29 -19.73
CA GLY A 523 -11.75 -4.31 -20.77
C GLY A 523 -13.19 -4.80 -20.84
N VAL A 524 -13.76 -5.24 -19.71
CA VAL A 524 -15.14 -5.77 -19.70
C VAL A 524 -16.20 -4.68 -19.89
N THR A 525 -15.83 -3.41 -19.72
CA THR A 525 -16.73 -2.27 -19.89
C THR A 525 -16.68 -1.69 -21.29
N PHE A 526 -15.47 -1.46 -21.84
CA PHE A 526 -15.28 -0.75 -23.11
C PHE A 526 -15.15 -1.69 -24.31
N THR A 527 -14.82 -2.98 -24.06
CA THR A 527 -14.83 -4.06 -25.05
C THR A 527 -15.67 -5.26 -24.54
N PRO A 528 -16.98 -5.07 -24.26
CA PRO A 528 -17.81 -6.01 -23.49
C PRO A 528 -18.02 -7.37 -24.13
N ASP A 529 -17.72 -7.51 -25.42
CA ASP A 529 -17.87 -8.78 -26.18
C ASP A 529 -16.54 -9.56 -26.31
N LEU A 530 -15.41 -9.01 -25.78
CA LEU A 530 -14.09 -9.61 -25.95
C LEU A 530 -13.79 -10.68 -24.89
N TYR A 531 -14.29 -10.51 -23.69
CA TYR A 531 -13.93 -11.37 -22.56
C TYR A 531 -15.09 -12.22 -22.08
N ALA A 532 -14.85 -13.52 -21.88
CA ALA A 532 -15.84 -14.47 -21.36
C ALA A 532 -15.86 -14.54 -19.81
N ALA A 533 -14.76 -14.12 -19.15
CA ALA A 533 -14.68 -14.03 -17.69
C ALA A 533 -13.59 -13.01 -17.26
N ALA A 534 -13.77 -12.39 -16.08
CA ALA A 534 -12.81 -11.42 -15.57
C ALA A 534 -12.63 -11.51 -14.06
N VAL A 535 -11.39 -11.28 -13.60
CA VAL A 535 -11.05 -11.20 -12.18
C VAL A 535 -10.36 -9.86 -11.90
N ASP A 536 -11.07 -8.97 -11.24
CA ASP A 536 -10.54 -7.68 -10.78
C ASP A 536 -9.90 -7.85 -9.40
N TYR A 537 -8.62 -7.53 -9.29
CA TYR A 537 -7.90 -7.59 -8.03
C TYR A 537 -7.40 -6.21 -7.62
N VAL A 538 -7.99 -5.64 -6.55
CA VAL A 538 -7.69 -4.33 -5.99
C VAL A 538 -7.65 -3.20 -7.03
N GLY A 539 -8.56 -3.26 -8.02
CA GLY A 539 -8.60 -2.33 -9.15
C GLY A 539 -9.51 -1.13 -8.89
N PRO A 540 -9.11 0.09 -9.27
CA PRO A 540 -10.00 1.24 -9.19
C PRO A 540 -11.09 1.18 -10.27
N SER A 541 -12.33 1.41 -9.87
CA SER A 541 -13.49 1.44 -10.77
C SER A 541 -13.88 2.83 -11.22
N ASN A 542 -13.44 3.86 -10.47
CA ASN A 542 -13.72 5.27 -10.76
C ASN A 542 -12.47 6.14 -10.53
N LEU A 543 -11.97 6.76 -11.59
CA LEU A 543 -10.72 7.53 -11.55
C LEU A 543 -10.83 8.82 -10.75
N ILE A 544 -12.03 9.40 -10.60
CA ILE A 544 -12.24 10.57 -9.75
C ILE A 544 -12.13 10.18 -8.28
N THR A 545 -12.85 9.14 -7.85
CA THR A 545 -12.80 8.70 -6.44
C THR A 545 -11.42 8.15 -6.08
N LEU A 546 -10.70 7.54 -7.02
CA LEU A 546 -9.30 7.17 -6.83
C LEU A 546 -8.42 8.38 -6.51
N LEU A 547 -8.50 9.44 -7.35
CA LEU A 547 -7.68 10.66 -7.16
C LEU A 547 -8.09 11.46 -5.91
N GLU A 548 -9.35 11.37 -5.48
CA GLU A 548 -9.83 11.97 -4.23
C GLU A 548 -9.30 11.25 -2.98
N THR A 549 -8.95 9.97 -3.08
CA THR A 549 -8.60 9.12 -1.93
C THR A 549 -7.15 8.62 -1.94
N ILE A 550 -6.28 9.23 -2.74
CA ILE A 550 -4.85 8.91 -2.70
C ILE A 550 -4.27 9.14 -1.30
N PRO A 551 -3.41 8.23 -0.81
CA PRO A 551 -2.86 8.36 0.53
C PRO A 551 -2.00 9.63 0.66
N PRO A 552 -1.96 10.30 1.83
CA PRO A 552 -1.22 11.55 2.02
C PRO A 552 0.26 11.48 1.61
N TYR A 553 0.93 10.36 1.85
CA TYR A 553 2.33 10.15 1.47
C TYR A 553 2.57 10.04 -0.05
N TRP A 554 1.50 10.13 -0.89
CA TRP A 554 1.57 10.27 -2.34
C TRP A 554 1.39 11.72 -2.81
N GLU A 555 1.28 12.69 -1.90
CA GLU A 555 1.05 14.09 -2.24
C GLU A 555 2.08 14.64 -3.24
N ALA A 556 3.36 14.23 -3.11
CA ALA A 556 4.40 14.57 -4.07
C ALA A 556 4.10 14.15 -5.51
N GLY A 557 3.33 13.07 -5.69
CA GLY A 557 2.93 12.55 -7.00
C GLY A 557 1.64 13.15 -7.56
N ARG A 558 0.90 14.00 -6.81
CA ARG A 558 -0.42 14.48 -7.20
C ARG A 558 -0.42 15.17 -8.57
N GLN A 559 0.54 16.06 -8.80
CA GLN A 559 0.65 16.75 -10.09
C GLN A 559 0.97 15.80 -11.24
N LEU A 560 1.83 14.82 -11.02
CA LEU A 560 2.11 13.77 -12.00
C LEU A 560 0.83 12.98 -12.34
N PHE A 561 0.02 12.62 -11.34
CA PHE A 561 -1.28 11.98 -11.61
C PHE A 561 -2.19 12.87 -12.46
N TYR A 562 -2.31 14.16 -12.13
CA TYR A 562 -3.15 15.11 -12.89
C TYR A 562 -2.68 15.27 -14.33
N GLN A 563 -1.38 15.36 -14.56
CA GLN A 563 -0.80 15.49 -15.89
C GLN A 563 -0.95 14.22 -16.74
N ARG A 564 -0.74 13.04 -16.11
CA ARG A 564 -0.72 11.76 -16.82
C ARG A 564 -2.08 11.07 -16.90
N MET A 565 -2.98 11.30 -15.95
CA MET A 565 -4.31 10.65 -15.92
C MET A 565 -5.41 11.62 -16.37
N GLY A 566 -5.36 12.86 -15.90
CA GLY A 566 -6.37 13.91 -16.08
C GLY A 566 -6.58 14.69 -14.79
N ASP A 567 -6.84 15.97 -14.90
CA ASP A 567 -7.01 16.87 -13.75
C ASP A 567 -8.49 16.92 -13.32
N PRO A 568 -8.87 16.35 -12.16
CA PRO A 568 -10.25 16.35 -11.67
C PRO A 568 -10.74 17.74 -11.24
N THR A 569 -9.86 18.76 -11.15
CA THR A 569 -10.23 20.13 -10.77
C THR A 569 -10.73 20.94 -11.95
N THR A 570 -10.42 20.53 -13.18
CA THR A 570 -10.88 21.17 -14.41
C THR A 570 -12.13 20.49 -14.96
N ALA A 571 -12.99 21.24 -15.65
CA ALA A 571 -14.20 20.69 -16.28
C ALA A 571 -13.86 19.63 -17.34
N GLU A 572 -12.85 19.90 -18.17
CA GLU A 572 -12.37 19.01 -19.22
C GLU A 572 -11.79 17.70 -18.63
N GLY A 573 -10.86 17.82 -17.67
CA GLY A 573 -10.25 16.65 -17.03
C GLY A 573 -11.27 15.82 -16.28
N LYS A 574 -12.24 16.45 -15.60
CA LYS A 574 -13.33 15.75 -14.94
C LYS A 574 -14.21 14.98 -15.93
N ALA A 575 -14.54 15.58 -17.07
CA ALA A 575 -15.30 14.92 -18.13
C ALA A 575 -14.53 13.72 -18.71
N GLN A 576 -13.22 13.88 -18.95
CA GLN A 576 -12.33 12.81 -19.41
C GLN A 576 -12.27 11.65 -18.40
N LEU A 577 -11.97 11.93 -17.14
CA LEU A 577 -11.88 10.91 -16.07
C LEU A 577 -13.21 10.17 -15.87
N ASN A 578 -14.35 10.89 -15.96
CA ASN A 578 -15.67 10.26 -15.90
C ASN A 578 -15.88 9.29 -17.07
N ARG A 579 -15.52 9.66 -18.28
CA ARG A 579 -15.63 8.80 -19.48
C ARG A 579 -14.77 7.56 -19.37
N GLN A 580 -13.57 7.70 -18.82
CA GLN A 580 -12.59 6.62 -18.65
C GLN A 580 -12.83 5.75 -17.39
N SER A 581 -13.80 6.11 -16.55
CA SER A 581 -14.14 5.34 -15.34
C SER A 581 -15.10 4.19 -15.68
N PRO A 582 -14.69 2.92 -15.49
CA PRO A 582 -15.55 1.75 -15.76
C PRO A 582 -16.90 1.80 -15.05
N LEU A 583 -16.94 2.30 -13.80
CA LEU A 583 -18.15 2.44 -13.02
C LEU A 583 -19.25 3.21 -13.76
N ASN A 584 -18.89 4.32 -14.42
CA ASN A 584 -19.85 5.19 -15.11
C ASN A 584 -20.43 4.57 -16.39
N SER A 585 -19.86 3.46 -16.84
CA SER A 585 -20.32 2.66 -17.97
C SER A 585 -20.62 1.21 -17.60
N ALA A 586 -20.78 0.91 -16.31
CA ALA A 586 -20.99 -0.46 -15.80
C ALA A 586 -22.20 -1.18 -16.42
N THR A 587 -23.19 -0.44 -16.95
CA THR A 587 -24.33 -0.99 -17.71
C THR A 587 -23.92 -1.72 -18.97
N LYS A 588 -22.74 -1.48 -19.53
CA LYS A 588 -22.22 -2.15 -20.72
C LYS A 588 -21.60 -3.52 -20.41
N ILE A 589 -21.26 -3.81 -19.16
CA ILE A 589 -20.60 -5.06 -18.75
C ILE A 589 -21.53 -6.25 -19.05
N LYS A 590 -21.03 -7.19 -19.82
CA LYS A 590 -21.68 -8.47 -20.16
C LYS A 590 -20.92 -9.68 -19.64
N THR A 591 -19.71 -9.47 -19.12
CA THR A 591 -18.78 -10.48 -18.68
C THR A 591 -18.96 -10.78 -17.19
N PRO A 592 -19.15 -12.04 -16.76
CA PRO A 592 -19.10 -12.39 -15.34
C PRO A 592 -17.82 -11.89 -14.67
N LEU A 593 -17.97 -11.33 -13.47
CA LEU A 593 -16.89 -10.67 -12.76
C LEU A 593 -16.69 -11.25 -11.34
N LEU A 594 -15.46 -11.57 -10.99
CA LEU A 594 -15.00 -11.77 -9.62
C LEU A 594 -14.18 -10.55 -9.18
N VAL A 595 -14.61 -9.88 -8.11
CA VAL A 595 -13.92 -8.74 -7.52
C VAL A 595 -13.22 -9.19 -6.23
N VAL A 596 -11.97 -8.77 -6.03
CA VAL A 596 -11.15 -9.14 -4.87
C VAL A 596 -10.50 -7.89 -4.27
N GLN A 597 -10.67 -7.67 -2.96
CA GLN A 597 -10.23 -6.45 -2.29
C GLN A 597 -9.66 -6.71 -0.89
N GLY A 598 -8.62 -5.98 -0.51
CA GLY A 598 -8.16 -5.85 0.87
C GLY A 598 -8.91 -4.72 1.58
N ALA A 599 -9.42 -4.98 2.78
CA ALA A 599 -10.25 -4.00 3.49
C ALA A 599 -9.46 -2.77 3.96
N ASN A 600 -8.14 -2.92 4.17
CA ASN A 600 -7.26 -1.86 4.67
C ASN A 600 -6.38 -1.25 3.56
N ASP A 601 -6.77 -1.41 2.30
CA ASP A 601 -6.01 -0.90 1.15
C ASP A 601 -5.94 0.65 1.18
N PRO A 602 -4.73 1.23 1.39
CA PRO A 602 -4.57 2.67 1.44
C PRO A 602 -4.40 3.31 0.05
N ARG A 603 -4.15 2.51 -0.99
CA ARG A 603 -3.86 2.98 -2.36
C ARG A 603 -5.09 3.00 -3.23
N VAL A 604 -5.84 1.90 -3.21
CA VAL A 604 -7.13 1.72 -3.88
C VAL A 604 -8.16 1.39 -2.80
N ASN A 605 -8.85 2.43 -2.34
CA ASN A 605 -9.78 2.30 -1.23
C ASN A 605 -10.84 1.23 -1.56
N LYS A 606 -11.22 0.42 -0.55
CA LYS A 606 -12.28 -0.60 -0.65
C LYS A 606 -13.55 -0.09 -1.34
N ARG A 607 -13.84 1.20 -1.24
CA ARG A 607 -14.94 1.86 -1.92
C ARG A 607 -14.93 1.63 -3.44
N GLU A 608 -13.75 1.52 -4.06
CA GLU A 608 -13.63 1.28 -5.50
C GLU A 608 -14.23 -0.08 -5.90
N ALA A 609 -13.97 -1.12 -5.11
CA ALA A 609 -14.57 -2.44 -5.29
C ALA A 609 -16.07 -2.43 -4.93
N ASP A 610 -16.46 -1.82 -3.80
CA ASP A 610 -17.86 -1.77 -3.36
C ASP A 610 -18.77 -1.13 -4.41
N GLN A 611 -18.35 0.00 -5.01
CA GLN A 611 -19.22 0.74 -5.94
C GLN A 611 -19.44 0.00 -7.27
N ILE A 612 -18.47 -0.74 -7.79
CA ILE A 612 -18.68 -1.55 -9.01
C ILE A 612 -19.52 -2.79 -8.71
N VAL A 613 -19.32 -3.43 -7.54
CA VAL A 613 -20.15 -4.56 -7.09
C VAL A 613 -21.61 -4.14 -6.95
N ILE A 614 -21.89 -2.99 -6.34
CA ILE A 614 -23.23 -2.42 -6.20
C ILE A 614 -23.85 -2.16 -7.59
N ALA A 615 -23.10 -1.52 -8.49
CA ALA A 615 -23.60 -1.20 -9.83
C ALA A 615 -24.00 -2.45 -10.63
N LEU A 616 -23.30 -3.56 -10.46
CA LEU A 616 -23.63 -4.84 -11.10
C LEU A 616 -24.78 -5.55 -10.39
N ARG A 617 -24.75 -5.62 -9.06
CA ARG A 617 -25.83 -6.20 -8.24
C ARG A 617 -27.18 -5.57 -8.52
N ASP A 618 -27.24 -4.24 -8.54
CA ASP A 618 -28.50 -3.48 -8.66
C ASP A 618 -29.18 -3.67 -10.03
N ARG A 619 -28.41 -4.09 -11.02
CA ARG A 619 -28.95 -4.51 -12.32
C ARG A 619 -29.17 -6.03 -12.45
N GLY A 620 -29.01 -6.78 -11.35
CA GLY A 620 -29.15 -8.24 -11.34
C GLY A 620 -28.08 -9.00 -12.11
N PHE A 621 -26.91 -8.39 -12.34
CA PHE A 621 -25.84 -9.00 -13.10
C PHE A 621 -24.92 -9.86 -12.20
N PRO A 622 -24.45 -11.04 -12.65
CA PRO A 622 -23.62 -11.92 -11.84
C PRO A 622 -22.29 -11.28 -11.47
N VAL A 623 -22.05 -11.09 -10.17
CA VAL A 623 -20.80 -10.65 -9.60
C VAL A 623 -20.51 -11.43 -8.32
N GLU A 624 -19.27 -11.86 -8.17
CA GLU A 624 -18.76 -12.48 -6.95
C GLU A 624 -17.79 -11.49 -6.26
N TYR A 625 -17.75 -11.50 -4.92
CA TYR A 625 -16.95 -10.54 -4.17
C TYR A 625 -16.22 -11.19 -3.01
N ILE A 626 -14.92 -10.94 -2.93
CA ILE A 626 -14.02 -11.39 -1.85
C ILE A 626 -13.39 -10.16 -1.19
N VAL A 627 -13.50 -10.06 0.14
CA VAL A 627 -12.86 -9.01 0.95
C VAL A 627 -12.11 -9.63 2.11
N ALA A 628 -10.80 -9.42 2.16
CA ALA A 628 -9.99 -9.84 3.30
C ALA A 628 -9.83 -8.70 4.32
N PRO A 629 -10.37 -8.81 5.56
CA PRO A 629 -10.39 -7.73 6.54
C PRO A 629 -9.01 -7.42 7.15
N ASP A 630 -8.05 -8.29 6.96
CA ASP A 630 -6.67 -8.25 7.48
C ASP A 630 -5.61 -8.04 6.38
N GLU A 631 -6.05 -7.53 5.21
CA GLU A 631 -5.19 -7.26 4.05
C GLU A 631 -5.35 -5.83 3.53
N GLY A 632 -4.28 -5.35 2.88
CA GLY A 632 -4.19 -4.06 2.22
C GLY A 632 -4.17 -4.16 0.70
N HIS A 633 -3.25 -3.39 0.06
CA HIS A 633 -3.09 -3.37 -1.40
C HIS A 633 -2.43 -4.67 -1.90
N GLY A 634 -3.20 -5.72 -1.95
CA GLY A 634 -2.77 -7.09 -2.21
C GLY A 634 -2.73 -7.95 -0.94
N PHE A 635 -2.94 -9.25 -1.12
CA PHE A 635 -2.97 -10.19 0.00
C PHE A 635 -1.55 -10.66 0.33
N ALA A 636 -1.11 -10.59 1.55
CA ALA A 636 0.20 -11.04 2.02
C ALA A 636 0.14 -12.35 2.81
N ARG A 637 -1.00 -12.65 3.42
CA ARG A 637 -1.17 -13.89 4.19
C ARG A 637 -1.47 -15.08 3.27
N PRO A 638 -0.72 -16.18 3.38
CA PRO A 638 -0.92 -17.36 2.52
C PRO A 638 -2.37 -17.85 2.48
N VAL A 639 -3.03 -17.96 3.62
CA VAL A 639 -4.40 -18.47 3.72
C VAL A 639 -5.42 -17.62 2.93
N ASN A 640 -5.29 -16.28 2.96
CA ASN A 640 -6.17 -15.38 2.21
C ASN A 640 -6.00 -15.57 0.72
N ASN A 641 -4.83 -15.61 0.39
CA ASN A 641 -4.38 -15.81 -0.94
C ASN A 641 -4.84 -17.17 -1.45
N MET A 642 -4.67 -18.24 -0.67
CA MET A 642 -5.11 -19.59 -0.92
C MET A 642 -6.61 -19.65 -1.19
N ALA A 643 -7.38 -18.92 -0.45
CA ALA A 643 -8.81 -18.81 -0.61
C ALA A 643 -9.18 -18.12 -1.95
N MET A 644 -8.55 -16.99 -2.27
CA MET A 644 -8.81 -16.23 -3.50
C MET A 644 -8.59 -17.09 -4.75
N PHE A 645 -7.41 -17.71 -4.91
CA PHE A 645 -7.12 -18.46 -6.13
C PHE A 645 -7.93 -19.76 -6.24
N SER A 646 -8.36 -20.35 -5.12
CA SER A 646 -9.29 -21.48 -5.19
C SER A 646 -10.61 -21.08 -5.82
N GLN A 647 -11.05 -19.85 -5.61
CA GLN A 647 -12.23 -19.31 -6.26
C GLN A 647 -11.94 -18.87 -7.69
N ALA A 648 -10.83 -18.16 -7.92
CA ALA A 648 -10.48 -17.63 -9.24
C ALA A 648 -10.27 -18.73 -10.30
N GLU A 649 -9.59 -19.86 -9.96
CA GLU A 649 -9.41 -20.93 -10.95
C GLU A 649 -10.70 -21.66 -11.28
N LYS A 650 -11.60 -21.86 -10.31
CA LYS A 650 -12.92 -22.42 -10.58
C LYS A 650 -13.77 -21.46 -11.43
N PHE A 651 -13.68 -20.18 -11.12
CA PHE A 651 -14.36 -19.12 -11.85
C PHE A 651 -13.92 -19.14 -13.33
N PHE A 652 -12.63 -19.11 -13.60
CA PHE A 652 -12.14 -19.19 -14.99
C PHE A 652 -12.45 -20.54 -15.64
N ALA A 653 -12.31 -21.66 -14.95
CA ALA A 653 -12.64 -22.97 -15.51
C ALA A 653 -14.10 -23.07 -15.95
N LYS A 654 -15.02 -22.47 -15.19
CA LYS A 654 -16.45 -22.43 -15.51
C LYS A 654 -16.76 -21.75 -16.85
N TYR A 655 -16.02 -20.70 -17.19
CA TYR A 655 -16.30 -19.86 -18.35
C TYR A 655 -15.34 -20.06 -19.52
N LEU A 656 -14.12 -20.54 -19.25
CA LEU A 656 -13.04 -20.65 -20.25
C LEU A 656 -12.65 -22.10 -20.58
N ASN A 657 -13.31 -23.10 -19.97
CA ASN A 657 -13.04 -24.53 -20.16
C ASN A 657 -11.59 -24.96 -19.77
N GLY A 658 -10.91 -24.24 -18.89
CA GLY A 658 -9.63 -24.66 -18.32
C GLY A 658 -9.79 -25.69 -17.22
N ARG A 659 -8.65 -26.12 -16.67
CA ARG A 659 -8.60 -27.02 -15.51
C ARG A 659 -8.56 -26.21 -14.20
N TYR A 660 -8.91 -26.87 -13.11
CA TYR A 660 -8.71 -26.36 -11.77
C TYR A 660 -8.37 -27.51 -10.82
N GLN A 661 -7.78 -27.16 -9.70
CA GLN A 661 -7.57 -28.14 -8.63
C GLN A 661 -8.85 -28.31 -7.83
N GLU A 662 -9.35 -29.53 -7.74
CA GLU A 662 -10.40 -29.87 -6.80
C GLU A 662 -9.79 -29.97 -5.39
N GLY A 663 -10.44 -29.58 -4.38
CA GLY A 663 -9.99 -29.78 -3.02
C GLY A 663 -9.28 -28.59 -2.31
N SER A 664 -9.60 -28.26 -1.02
CA SER A 664 -8.97 -27.30 -0.08
C SER A 664 -8.64 -27.93 1.22
N THR A 665 -7.59 -27.45 1.90
CA THR A 665 -7.50 -27.72 3.34
C THR A 665 -8.76 -27.13 4.04
N PRO A 666 -9.21 -27.73 5.14
CA PRO A 666 -10.35 -27.19 5.90
C PRO A 666 -10.18 -25.72 6.27
N GLU A 667 -8.95 -25.32 6.63
CA GLU A 667 -8.60 -23.93 6.96
C GLU A 667 -8.86 -22.96 5.79
N VAL A 668 -8.39 -23.28 4.60
CA VAL A 668 -8.58 -22.45 3.41
C VAL A 668 -10.05 -22.40 3.00
N ALA A 669 -10.77 -23.53 3.07
CA ALA A 669 -12.19 -23.56 2.79
C ALA A 669 -13.01 -22.73 3.81
N GLN A 670 -12.63 -22.77 5.08
CA GLN A 670 -13.22 -21.92 6.11
C GLN A 670 -12.91 -20.44 5.83
N ARG A 671 -11.65 -20.14 5.51
CA ARG A 671 -11.24 -18.76 5.21
C ARG A 671 -11.97 -18.18 4.00
N LEU A 672 -12.12 -18.95 2.92
CA LEU A 672 -12.88 -18.52 1.76
C LEU A 672 -14.33 -18.14 2.14
N ARG A 673 -14.98 -18.96 2.97
CA ARG A 673 -16.35 -18.62 3.46
C ARG A 673 -16.36 -17.34 4.28
N GLN A 674 -15.33 -17.07 5.08
CA GLN A 674 -15.22 -15.85 5.92
C GLN A 674 -15.01 -14.57 5.11
N ILE A 675 -14.22 -14.66 4.01
CA ILE A 675 -13.89 -13.49 3.18
C ILE A 675 -14.79 -13.34 1.94
N SER A 676 -15.62 -14.34 1.62
CA SER A 676 -16.68 -14.20 0.60
C SER A 676 -17.79 -13.32 1.12
N VAL A 677 -18.13 -12.29 0.38
CA VAL A 677 -19.12 -11.27 0.76
C VAL A 677 -20.46 -11.55 0.07
N ASP A 678 -21.55 -11.55 0.82
CA ASP A 678 -22.88 -11.48 0.21
C ASP A 678 -23.04 -10.10 -0.45
N VAL A 679 -23.06 -10.06 -1.76
CA VAL A 679 -23.15 -8.81 -2.54
C VAL A 679 -24.39 -7.98 -2.20
N LYS A 680 -25.45 -8.60 -1.69
CA LYS A 680 -26.67 -7.90 -1.25
C LYS A 680 -26.43 -7.04 -0.02
N SER A 681 -25.44 -7.39 0.79
CA SER A 681 -25.08 -6.65 2.02
C SER A 681 -24.15 -5.46 1.76
N VAL A 682 -23.57 -5.36 0.55
CA VAL A 682 -22.59 -4.32 0.23
C VAL A 682 -23.27 -2.96 0.14
N THR A 683 -22.72 -1.99 0.85
CA THR A 683 -23.18 -0.59 0.83
C THR A 683 -21.97 0.34 0.72
N VAL A 684 -22.09 1.41 -0.04
CA VAL A 684 -21.15 2.53 0.00
C VAL A 684 -21.75 3.63 0.84
N ALA A 685 -21.04 4.08 1.85
CA ALA A 685 -21.47 5.26 2.58
C ALA A 685 -21.58 6.45 1.62
N LYS A 686 -22.71 7.17 1.67
CA LYS A 686 -22.85 8.39 0.86
C LYS A 686 -21.81 9.40 1.32
N LYS A 687 -21.08 9.98 0.38
CA LYS A 687 -20.14 11.08 0.68
C LYS A 687 -20.90 12.15 1.46
N ILE A 688 -20.47 12.43 2.68
CA ILE A 688 -21.04 13.51 3.48
C ILE A 688 -20.54 14.82 2.86
N GLU A 689 -21.45 15.60 2.33
CA GLU A 689 -21.11 16.90 1.75
C GLU A 689 -20.61 17.86 2.85
N ALA A 690 -19.70 18.74 2.50
CA ALA A 690 -19.21 19.75 3.43
C ALA A 690 -20.38 20.56 4.02
N ALA A 691 -20.29 20.93 5.31
CA ALA A 691 -21.32 21.73 5.95
C ALA A 691 -21.46 23.08 5.22
N THR A 692 -22.59 23.32 4.56
CA THR A 692 -22.87 24.55 3.80
C THR A 692 -23.41 25.68 4.67
N GLY A 693 -23.61 25.44 5.98
CA GLY A 693 -24.10 26.42 6.94
C GLY A 693 -24.23 25.83 8.34
N THR A 694 -24.63 26.67 9.29
CA THR A 694 -24.89 26.26 10.67
C THR A 694 -26.34 25.77 10.79
N PRO A 695 -26.60 24.57 11.36
CA PRO A 695 -27.95 24.09 11.60
C PRO A 695 -28.75 25.09 12.45
N LYS A 696 -30.04 25.25 12.13
CA LYS A 696 -30.92 26.15 12.86
C LYS A 696 -31.64 25.38 13.98
N PRO A 697 -31.43 25.70 15.25
CA PRO A 697 -32.15 25.08 16.36
C PRO A 697 -33.65 25.36 16.30
N ALA A 698 -34.47 24.42 16.75
CA ALA A 698 -35.92 24.59 16.99
C ALA A 698 -36.24 25.01 18.40
N GLY A 699 -35.26 24.94 19.32
CA GLY A 699 -35.40 25.31 20.72
C GLY A 699 -34.06 25.81 21.27
N ASP A 700 -34.04 26.08 22.57
CA ASP A 700 -32.83 26.49 23.28
C ASP A 700 -32.53 25.54 24.44
N LEU A 701 -31.29 25.58 24.96
CA LEU A 701 -30.92 24.79 26.12
C LEU A 701 -31.74 25.26 27.36
N LYS A 702 -31.78 24.39 28.37
CA LYS A 702 -32.46 24.69 29.64
C LYS A 702 -31.47 24.44 30.78
N PRO A 703 -31.48 25.31 31.84
CA PRO A 703 -30.66 25.06 33.02
C PRO A 703 -31.04 23.71 33.66
N GLY A 704 -30.04 22.96 34.10
CA GLY A 704 -30.26 21.69 34.77
C GLY A 704 -29.01 20.83 34.88
N ILE A 705 -29.18 19.71 35.57
CA ILE A 705 -28.14 18.72 35.80
C ILE A 705 -28.67 17.38 35.26
N SER A 706 -27.84 16.67 34.53
CA SER A 706 -28.08 15.30 34.09
C SER A 706 -26.89 14.41 34.48
N ASN A 707 -27.18 13.26 35.08
CA ASN A 707 -26.17 12.29 35.49
C ASN A 707 -26.28 11.03 34.64
N TYR A 708 -25.15 10.52 34.23
CA TYR A 708 -25.07 9.33 33.38
C TYR A 708 -24.15 8.27 33.99
N LYS A 709 -24.57 7.02 33.88
CA LYS A 709 -23.72 5.86 34.10
C LYS A 709 -23.13 5.45 32.74
N ALA A 710 -21.81 5.40 32.66
CA ALA A 710 -21.13 5.12 31.41
C ALA A 710 -20.08 4.01 31.57
N SER A 711 -19.62 3.48 30.44
CA SER A 711 -18.53 2.51 30.40
C SER A 711 -17.79 2.58 29.05
N ILE A 712 -16.49 2.32 29.07
CA ILE A 712 -15.67 2.13 27.87
C ILE A 712 -15.30 0.66 27.77
N SER A 713 -15.66 0.02 26.68
CA SER A 713 -15.45 -1.44 26.44
C SER A 713 -14.51 -1.67 25.26
N LEU A 714 -13.47 -2.51 25.46
CA LEU A 714 -12.52 -2.93 24.44
C LEU A 714 -12.06 -4.37 24.70
N GLY A 715 -12.13 -5.25 23.72
CA GLY A 715 -11.62 -6.63 23.81
C GLY A 715 -12.22 -7.47 24.95
N GLY A 716 -13.49 -7.22 25.31
CA GLY A 716 -14.19 -7.91 26.41
C GLY A 716 -13.94 -7.34 27.80
N GLN A 717 -13.07 -6.34 27.96
CA GLN A 717 -12.91 -5.58 29.19
C GLN A 717 -13.79 -4.34 29.18
N SER A 718 -14.35 -3.97 30.33
CA SER A 718 -15.20 -2.79 30.48
C SER A 718 -14.75 -1.95 31.67
N ILE A 719 -14.47 -0.68 31.43
CA ILE A 719 -14.07 0.31 32.43
C ILE A 719 -15.28 1.17 32.74
N PRO A 720 -15.88 1.11 33.96
CA PRO A 720 -16.99 1.96 34.33
C PRO A 720 -16.53 3.39 34.62
N LEU A 721 -17.40 4.36 34.33
CA LEU A 721 -17.23 5.76 34.65
C LEU A 721 -18.58 6.45 34.88
N THR A 722 -18.57 7.63 35.52
CA THR A 722 -19.74 8.48 35.64
C THR A 722 -19.54 9.79 34.91
N VAL A 723 -20.60 10.29 34.28
CA VAL A 723 -20.57 11.58 33.59
C VAL A 723 -21.69 12.47 34.15
N LYS A 724 -21.34 13.69 34.53
CA LYS A 724 -22.29 14.73 34.92
C LYS A 724 -22.27 15.85 33.92
N THR A 725 -23.42 16.21 33.35
CA THR A 725 -23.60 17.39 32.51
C THR A 725 -24.40 18.44 33.28
N GLU A 726 -23.84 19.64 33.46
CA GLU A 726 -24.48 20.78 34.13
C GLU A 726 -24.61 21.95 33.16
N ILE A 727 -25.83 22.47 32.96
CA ILE A 727 -26.16 23.59 32.10
C ILE A 727 -26.58 24.77 32.96
N LYS A 728 -25.91 25.93 32.82
CA LYS A 728 -26.19 27.18 33.54
C LYS A 728 -26.37 28.35 32.57
N GLU A 729 -27.14 29.35 32.99
CA GLU A 729 -27.20 30.62 32.28
C GLU A 729 -25.99 31.49 32.57
N GLY A 730 -25.39 32.07 31.55
CA GLY A 730 -24.26 32.99 31.59
C GLY A 730 -24.48 34.22 30.71
N GLY A 731 -25.43 35.10 31.10
CA GLY A 731 -25.78 36.25 30.26
C GLY A 731 -26.37 35.86 28.90
N GLU A 732 -25.73 36.27 27.81
CA GLU A 732 -26.14 35.97 26.44
C GLU A 732 -25.74 34.54 25.99
N ASN A 733 -25.09 33.80 26.89
CA ASN A 733 -24.59 32.47 26.61
C ASN A 733 -25.13 31.43 27.59
N TRP A 734 -25.02 30.18 27.19
CA TRP A 734 -25.10 29.00 28.03
C TRP A 734 -23.68 28.59 28.43
N GLN A 735 -23.49 28.25 29.71
CA GLN A 735 -22.28 27.55 30.16
C GLN A 735 -22.64 26.10 30.42
N VAL A 736 -22.02 25.19 29.66
CA VAL A 736 -22.21 23.75 29.83
C VAL A 736 -20.92 23.14 30.35
N THR A 737 -21.01 22.41 31.45
CA THR A 737 -19.89 21.72 32.08
C THR A 737 -20.16 20.21 32.04
N GLU A 738 -19.28 19.44 31.44
CA GLU A 738 -19.26 17.98 31.56
C GLU A 738 -18.09 17.55 32.44
N THR A 739 -18.39 16.75 33.45
CA THR A 739 -17.41 16.17 34.35
C THR A 739 -17.49 14.66 34.25
N ALA A 740 -16.39 14.02 33.85
CA ALA A 740 -16.27 12.57 33.78
C ALA A 740 -15.28 12.06 34.83
N ASP A 741 -15.77 11.23 35.75
CA ASP A 741 -14.91 10.58 36.75
C ASP A 741 -14.37 9.26 36.15
N THR A 742 -13.07 9.17 35.98
CA THR A 742 -12.36 8.01 35.42
C THR A 742 -11.38 7.42 36.45
N PRO A 743 -10.94 6.18 36.31
CA PRO A 743 -9.91 5.59 37.19
C PRO A 743 -8.57 6.35 37.20
N GLN A 744 -8.29 7.16 36.17
CA GLN A 744 -7.08 7.97 36.07
C GLN A 744 -7.27 9.42 36.54
N GLY A 745 -8.43 9.76 37.07
CA GLY A 745 -8.77 11.11 37.55
C GLY A 745 -9.95 11.72 36.81
N GLN A 746 -10.23 12.96 37.10
CA GLN A 746 -11.38 13.70 36.60
C GLN A 746 -11.05 14.39 35.27
N ILE A 747 -11.96 14.33 34.31
CA ILE A 747 -11.93 15.14 33.09
C ILE A 747 -13.03 16.18 33.20
N ILE A 748 -12.69 17.46 33.03
CA ILE A 748 -13.63 18.56 33.01
C ILE A 748 -13.58 19.25 31.67
N ASP A 749 -14.71 19.28 30.96
CA ASP A 749 -14.90 20.00 29.69
C ASP A 749 -15.96 21.08 29.91
N VAL A 750 -15.67 22.32 29.55
CA VAL A 750 -16.56 23.46 29.69
C VAL A 750 -16.72 24.14 28.36
N SER A 751 -17.98 24.32 27.92
CA SER A 751 -18.33 25.00 26.67
C SER A 751 -19.18 26.22 26.95
N THR A 752 -18.86 27.36 26.33
CA THR A 752 -19.67 28.56 26.27
C THR A 752 -20.39 28.64 24.93
N ILE A 753 -21.71 28.59 24.96
CA ILE A 753 -22.58 28.41 23.79
C ILE A 753 -23.56 29.60 23.71
N ALA A 754 -23.63 30.25 22.55
CA ALA A 754 -24.54 31.41 22.35
C ALA A 754 -26.00 31.00 22.40
N LYS A 755 -26.83 31.75 23.20
CA LYS A 755 -28.28 31.52 23.29
C LYS A 755 -28.96 31.71 21.93
N GLY A 756 -29.99 30.93 21.65
CA GLY A 756 -30.81 31.01 20.45
C GLY A 756 -30.16 30.42 19.18
N THR A 757 -28.85 30.66 18.97
CA THR A 757 -28.13 30.11 17.81
C THR A 757 -27.41 28.80 18.15
N LEU A 758 -27.13 28.54 19.40
CA LEU A 758 -26.39 27.38 19.94
C LEU A 758 -24.98 27.20 19.32
N VAL A 759 -24.38 28.29 18.86
CA VAL A 759 -23.03 28.32 18.31
C VAL A 759 -22.00 28.31 19.43
N LEU A 760 -20.97 27.49 19.29
CA LEU A 760 -19.85 27.44 20.23
C LEU A 760 -19.02 28.73 20.16
N ARG A 761 -18.68 29.32 21.31
CA ARG A 761 -17.85 30.52 21.43
C ARG A 761 -16.52 30.24 22.11
N HIS A 762 -16.53 29.41 23.14
CA HIS A 762 -15.34 29.06 23.89
C HIS A 762 -15.44 27.63 24.40
N ARG A 763 -14.30 26.96 24.54
CA ARG A 763 -14.18 25.61 25.11
C ARG A 763 -12.91 25.50 25.94
N SER A 764 -13.01 25.00 27.17
CA SER A 764 -11.86 24.59 27.96
C SER A 764 -11.96 23.13 28.36
N VAL A 765 -10.81 22.42 28.33
CA VAL A 765 -10.71 21.02 28.74
C VAL A 765 -9.56 20.87 29.72
N THR A 766 -9.81 20.22 30.84
CA THR A 766 -8.77 19.88 31.82
C THR A 766 -8.79 18.38 32.08
N GLN A 767 -7.61 17.73 31.93
CA GLN A 767 -7.43 16.30 32.19
C GLN A 767 -6.03 16.08 32.77
N GLY A 768 -5.91 15.95 34.08
CA GLY A 768 -4.63 15.80 34.74
C GLY A 768 -3.66 16.92 34.39
N PRO A 769 -2.48 16.62 33.76
CA PRO A 769 -1.50 17.65 33.40
C PRO A 769 -1.82 18.39 32.08
N VAL A 770 -2.90 18.04 31.40
CA VAL A 770 -3.30 18.64 30.12
C VAL A 770 -4.40 19.67 30.37
N ALA A 771 -4.22 20.90 29.86
CA ALA A 771 -5.25 21.91 29.79
C ALA A 771 -5.31 22.50 28.38
N ILE A 772 -6.53 22.71 27.86
CA ILE A 772 -6.80 23.29 26.55
C ILE A 772 -7.79 24.42 26.71
N GLU A 773 -7.50 25.56 26.10
CA GLU A 773 -8.36 26.73 26.06
C GLU A 773 -8.50 27.20 24.62
N LEU A 774 -9.72 27.29 24.10
CA LEU A 774 -9.99 27.63 22.69
C LEU A 774 -11.15 28.63 22.58
N ASP A 775 -10.92 29.71 21.85
CA ASP A 775 -11.95 30.64 21.40
C ASP A 775 -12.29 30.35 19.91
N PHE A 776 -13.58 30.41 19.59
CA PHE A 776 -14.10 30.22 18.23
C PHE A 776 -14.72 31.55 17.74
N LYS A 777 -13.98 32.23 16.86
CA LYS A 777 -14.38 33.52 16.31
C LYS A 777 -13.80 33.72 14.91
N ASP A 778 -14.52 34.41 14.05
CA ASP A 778 -14.08 34.82 12.71
C ASP A 778 -13.55 33.62 11.86
N ASN A 779 -14.27 32.50 11.91
CA ASN A 779 -13.91 31.23 11.27
C ASN A 779 -12.55 30.66 11.73
N LYS A 780 -12.09 31.01 12.92
CA LYS A 780 -10.84 30.51 13.51
C LYS A 780 -11.08 29.88 14.87
N ALA A 781 -10.30 28.84 15.17
CA ALA A 781 -10.07 28.34 16.52
C ALA A 781 -8.72 28.87 16.99
N SER A 782 -8.70 29.63 18.08
CA SER A 782 -7.47 30.25 18.63
C SER A 782 -7.38 30.05 20.13
N GLY A 783 -6.19 29.77 20.63
CA GLY A 783 -5.99 29.56 22.06
C GLY A 783 -4.70 28.86 22.41
N THR A 784 -4.72 27.99 23.43
CA THR A 784 -3.53 27.28 23.88
C THR A 784 -3.85 25.84 24.27
N MET A 785 -2.88 24.98 24.11
CA MET A 785 -2.81 23.64 24.71
C MET A 785 -1.58 23.57 25.60
N SER A 786 -1.79 23.21 26.83
CA SER A 786 -0.73 23.14 27.86
C SER A 786 -0.55 21.70 28.32
N MET A 787 0.69 21.22 28.41
CA MET A 787 1.06 19.95 29.01
C MET A 787 2.11 20.20 30.10
N ASN A 788 1.83 19.75 31.34
CA ASN A 788 2.69 20.03 32.50
C ASN A 788 3.01 21.53 32.70
N GLY A 789 2.03 22.39 32.41
CA GLY A 789 2.17 23.85 32.57
C GLY A 789 2.95 24.55 31.42
N GLN A 790 3.32 23.86 30.36
CA GLN A 790 3.98 24.42 29.17
C GLN A 790 2.96 24.72 28.07
N PRO A 791 2.53 25.96 27.85
CA PRO A 791 1.54 26.28 26.83
C PRO A 791 2.13 26.29 25.43
N LYS A 792 1.39 25.70 24.49
CA LYS A 792 1.63 25.79 23.04
C LYS A 792 0.46 26.53 22.40
N PRO A 793 0.67 27.55 21.56
CA PRO A 793 -0.42 28.24 20.90
C PRO A 793 -1.11 27.33 19.86
N ILE A 794 -2.42 27.49 19.74
CA ILE A 794 -3.26 26.90 18.69
C ILE A 794 -3.85 28.06 17.88
N LEU A 795 -3.72 28.00 16.56
CA LEU A 795 -4.40 28.90 15.62
C LEU A 795 -4.72 28.11 14.34
N VAL A 796 -6.01 27.83 14.15
CA VAL A 796 -6.51 27.01 13.03
C VAL A 796 -7.63 27.75 12.32
N ASP A 797 -7.57 27.84 11.00
CA ASP A 797 -8.71 28.24 10.19
C ASP A 797 -9.72 27.08 10.16
N VAL A 798 -10.92 27.29 10.67
CA VAL A 798 -11.97 26.27 10.71
C VAL A 798 -12.91 26.34 9.52
N GLY A 799 -12.76 27.33 8.64
CA GLY A 799 -13.52 27.46 7.41
C GLY A 799 -15.03 27.72 7.59
N GLY A 800 -15.49 27.97 8.81
CA GLY A 800 -16.90 28.19 9.11
C GLY A 800 -17.20 28.32 10.60
N ILE A 801 -18.47 28.22 10.95
CA ILE A 801 -18.95 28.32 12.34
C ILE A 801 -18.98 26.92 12.97
N VAL A 802 -18.26 26.74 14.07
CA VAL A 802 -18.28 25.48 14.83
C VAL A 802 -19.59 25.37 15.62
N PHE A 803 -20.27 24.26 15.46
CA PHE A 803 -21.55 23.94 16.06
C PHE A 803 -21.51 22.57 16.74
N ALA A 804 -22.07 22.44 17.93
CA ALA A 804 -22.12 21.20 18.69
C ALA A 804 -20.74 20.52 18.85
N ASP A 805 -19.83 21.17 19.58
CA ASP A 805 -18.53 20.63 19.96
C ASP A 805 -18.28 20.80 21.48
N GLY A 806 -17.57 19.86 22.13
CA GLY A 806 -17.25 19.89 23.56
C GLY A 806 -18.42 19.53 24.45
N ALA A 807 -18.40 20.07 25.67
CA ALA A 807 -19.43 19.84 26.66
C ALA A 807 -20.82 20.24 26.14
N GLY A 808 -21.81 19.36 26.31
CA GLY A 808 -23.19 19.60 25.85
C GLY A 808 -23.42 19.37 24.37
N THR A 809 -22.48 18.82 23.62
CA THR A 809 -22.66 18.50 22.20
C THR A 809 -24.01 17.84 21.92
N TYR A 810 -24.35 16.77 22.63
CA TYR A 810 -25.60 16.04 22.39
C TYR A 810 -26.84 16.82 22.83
N ASN A 811 -26.72 17.70 23.85
CA ASN A 811 -27.80 18.57 24.29
C ASN A 811 -28.11 19.65 23.23
N VAL A 812 -27.08 20.19 22.58
CA VAL A 812 -27.21 21.11 21.43
C VAL A 812 -27.89 20.43 20.27
N LEU A 813 -27.43 19.23 19.92
CA LEU A 813 -28.02 18.43 18.81
C LEU A 813 -29.49 18.04 19.09
N ALA A 814 -29.84 17.82 20.35
CA ALA A 814 -31.22 17.53 20.75
C ALA A 814 -32.18 18.72 20.52
N MET A 815 -31.68 19.96 20.45
CA MET A 815 -32.47 21.16 20.16
C MET A 815 -32.73 21.37 18.65
N LEU A 816 -32.23 20.52 17.79
CA LEU A 816 -32.54 20.57 16.36
C LEU A 816 -33.99 20.09 16.08
N PRO A 817 -34.59 20.44 14.93
CA PRO A 817 -35.97 20.04 14.59
C PRO A 817 -36.04 18.57 14.20
N LEU A 818 -35.75 17.66 15.15
CA LEU A 818 -35.70 16.24 14.94
C LEU A 818 -37.07 15.71 14.53
N ALA A 819 -37.10 14.97 13.44
CA ALA A 819 -38.30 14.29 12.88
C ALA A 819 -37.85 13.03 12.11
N ALA A 820 -38.77 12.19 11.71
CA ALA A 820 -38.47 11.04 10.84
C ALA A 820 -37.74 11.52 9.57
N ASN A 821 -36.60 10.88 9.27
CA ASN A 821 -35.73 11.20 8.12
C ASN A 821 -35.05 12.58 8.17
N TYR A 822 -35.12 13.30 9.30
CA TYR A 822 -34.36 14.55 9.45
C TYR A 822 -32.85 14.28 9.30
N SER A 823 -32.19 15.09 8.47
CA SER A 823 -30.73 15.02 8.31
C SER A 823 -30.16 16.41 8.10
N THR A 824 -28.99 16.65 8.67
CA THR A 824 -28.23 17.90 8.50
C THR A 824 -26.73 17.62 8.65
N THR A 825 -25.92 18.54 8.14
CA THR A 825 -24.47 18.54 8.37
C THR A 825 -24.08 19.76 9.21
N TYR A 826 -23.04 19.61 10.02
CA TYR A 826 -22.52 20.69 10.84
C TYR A 826 -20.99 20.58 10.97
N LEU A 827 -20.35 21.72 11.27
CA LEU A 827 -18.92 21.79 11.51
C LEU A 827 -18.65 21.60 13.00
N ASN A 828 -17.79 20.62 13.30
CA ASN A 828 -17.25 20.29 14.61
C ASN A 828 -15.73 20.56 14.60
N PHE A 829 -15.07 20.59 15.76
CA PHE A 829 -13.62 20.76 15.85
C PHE A 829 -12.99 19.62 16.64
N ASP A 830 -12.22 18.78 15.96
CA ASP A 830 -11.46 17.72 16.63
C ASP A 830 -10.25 18.32 17.36
N VAL A 831 -10.37 18.46 18.67
CA VAL A 831 -9.34 19.06 19.53
C VAL A 831 -8.06 18.23 19.57
N GLN A 832 -8.16 16.89 19.47
CA GLN A 832 -6.99 16.01 19.46
C GLN A 832 -6.20 16.10 18.15
N LYS A 833 -6.90 16.20 17.03
CA LYS A 833 -6.32 16.35 15.70
C LYS A 833 -6.07 17.82 15.32
N GLN A 834 -6.55 18.77 16.12
CA GLN A 834 -6.52 20.22 15.88
C GLN A 834 -6.99 20.61 14.48
N LYS A 835 -8.15 20.06 14.07
CA LYS A 835 -8.72 20.33 12.74
C LYS A 835 -10.24 20.43 12.74
N PRO A 836 -10.82 21.22 11.82
CA PRO A 836 -12.27 21.19 11.60
C PRO A 836 -12.69 19.82 11.03
N GLN A 837 -13.89 19.38 11.42
CA GLN A 837 -14.47 18.11 10.98
C GLN A 837 -15.95 18.31 10.65
N THR A 838 -16.36 17.99 9.42
CA THR A 838 -17.79 17.94 9.09
C THR A 838 -18.38 16.66 9.66
N ARG A 839 -19.51 16.78 10.37
CA ARG A 839 -20.32 15.67 10.85
C ARG A 839 -21.71 15.71 10.22
N GLN A 840 -22.26 14.55 9.91
CA GLN A 840 -23.65 14.37 9.52
C GLN A 840 -24.45 13.83 10.69
N LEU A 841 -25.59 14.45 10.95
CA LEU A 841 -26.65 13.95 11.82
C LEU A 841 -27.77 13.39 10.97
N ARG A 842 -28.27 12.20 11.30
CA ARG A 842 -29.46 11.60 10.70
C ARG A 842 -30.37 10.98 11.76
N VAL A 843 -31.66 11.20 11.70
CA VAL A 843 -32.65 10.42 12.44
C VAL A 843 -32.90 9.13 11.65
N VAL A 844 -32.38 8.01 12.17
CA VAL A 844 -32.44 6.70 11.51
C VAL A 844 -33.62 5.85 11.94
N GLY A 845 -34.35 6.30 12.95
CA GLY A 845 -35.56 5.62 13.43
C GLY A 845 -36.10 6.22 14.71
N THR A 846 -37.13 5.57 15.24
CA THR A 846 -37.68 5.86 16.57
C THR A 846 -37.97 4.54 17.27
N GLU A 847 -37.66 4.48 18.57
CA GLU A 847 -37.86 3.27 19.37
C GLU A 847 -38.09 3.64 20.84
N SER A 848 -38.68 2.73 21.60
CA SER A 848 -38.81 2.87 23.04
C SER A 848 -37.50 2.45 23.69
N VAL A 849 -36.95 3.29 24.53
CA VAL A 849 -35.65 3.09 25.16
C VAL A 849 -35.78 3.12 26.67
N THR A 850 -35.31 2.04 27.31
CA THR A 850 -35.26 1.96 28.77
C THR A 850 -33.84 2.25 29.25
N VAL A 851 -33.71 3.21 30.14
CA VAL A 851 -32.48 3.62 30.86
C VAL A 851 -32.79 3.67 32.35
N PRO A 852 -31.80 3.81 33.24
CA PRO A 852 -32.05 3.91 34.68
C PRO A 852 -33.06 4.99 35.07
N ALA A 853 -33.15 6.11 34.35
CA ALA A 853 -34.10 7.20 34.55
C ALA A 853 -35.55 6.83 34.15
N GLY A 854 -35.82 5.70 33.49
CA GLY A 854 -37.15 5.28 33.04
C GLY A 854 -37.19 4.80 31.60
N THR A 855 -38.38 4.62 31.09
CA THR A 855 -38.66 4.23 29.69
C THR A 855 -39.22 5.41 28.90
N PHE A 856 -38.70 5.69 27.74
CA PHE A 856 -39.00 6.87 26.94
C PHE A 856 -39.16 6.50 25.45
N ASP A 857 -40.06 7.17 24.75
CA ASP A 857 -40.06 7.18 23.30
C ASP A 857 -38.98 8.11 22.79
N ALA A 858 -38.06 7.60 21.96
CA ALA A 858 -36.90 8.32 21.53
C ALA A 858 -36.70 8.36 20.01
N TYR A 859 -36.10 9.43 19.52
CA TYR A 859 -35.43 9.45 18.23
C TYR A 859 -34.12 8.72 18.37
N LYS A 860 -33.83 7.81 17.42
CA LYS A 860 -32.52 7.19 17.23
C LYS A 860 -31.75 8.01 16.22
N VAL A 861 -30.75 8.71 16.68
CA VAL A 861 -29.96 9.68 15.92
C VAL A 861 -28.58 9.09 15.67
N GLU A 862 -28.17 9.05 14.41
CA GLU A 862 -26.83 8.63 13.99
C GLU A 862 -26.00 9.86 13.67
N LEU A 863 -24.77 9.90 14.19
CA LEU A 863 -23.76 10.92 13.93
C LEU A 863 -22.55 10.21 13.27
N VAL A 864 -22.08 10.73 12.14
CA VAL A 864 -20.93 10.17 11.41
C VAL A 864 -19.99 11.31 10.99
N ALA A 865 -18.70 11.11 11.15
CA ALA A 865 -17.70 12.05 10.65
C ALA A 865 -17.51 11.89 9.14
N ALA A 866 -17.38 12.99 8.40
CA ALA A 866 -17.24 12.97 6.95
C ALA A 866 -15.90 12.39 6.48
N ASP A 867 -14.88 12.48 7.32
CA ASP A 867 -13.51 12.07 7.04
C ASP A 867 -13.08 10.77 7.75
N ASP A 868 -13.97 10.17 8.56
CA ASP A 868 -13.71 8.95 9.32
C ASP A 868 -15.01 8.18 9.60
N GLU A 869 -15.37 7.23 8.74
CA GLU A 869 -16.59 6.42 8.89
C GLU A 869 -16.58 5.53 10.15
N ALA A 870 -15.42 5.25 10.71
CA ALA A 870 -15.28 4.51 11.97
C ALA A 870 -15.65 5.39 13.18
N ASP A 871 -15.61 6.74 13.04
CA ASP A 871 -16.10 7.69 14.06
C ASP A 871 -17.63 7.82 13.94
N LYS A 872 -18.31 6.82 14.46
CA LYS A 872 -19.75 6.70 14.42
C LYS A 872 -20.33 6.69 15.82
N GLN A 873 -21.41 7.45 16.02
CA GLN A 873 -22.12 7.56 17.30
C GLN A 873 -23.61 7.38 17.08
N ILE A 874 -24.27 6.71 18.03
CA ILE A 874 -25.74 6.62 18.09
C ILE A 874 -26.19 7.31 19.37
N VAL A 875 -27.13 8.22 19.24
CA VAL A 875 -27.70 8.98 20.35
C VAL A 875 -29.20 8.76 20.38
N TRP A 876 -29.75 8.43 21.54
CA TRP A 876 -31.20 8.32 21.76
C TRP A 876 -31.67 9.57 22.49
N ILE A 877 -32.58 10.31 21.87
CA ILE A 877 -33.10 11.59 22.35
C ILE A 877 -34.60 11.46 22.54
N ALA A 878 -35.10 11.73 23.75
CA ALA A 878 -36.50 11.68 24.08
C ALA A 878 -37.35 12.63 23.18
N LYS A 879 -38.47 12.16 22.66
CA LYS A 879 -39.32 12.94 21.74
C LYS A 879 -40.04 14.11 22.40
N ASP A 880 -40.43 13.93 23.65
CA ASP A 880 -41.24 14.88 24.41
C ASP A 880 -40.39 15.97 25.13
N SER A 881 -39.27 15.57 25.70
CA SER A 881 -38.43 16.41 26.55
C SER A 881 -37.12 16.87 25.90
N HIS A 882 -36.75 16.31 24.75
CA HIS A 882 -35.47 16.51 24.08
C HIS A 882 -34.27 16.16 24.98
N ARG A 883 -34.46 15.33 26.02
CA ARG A 883 -33.37 14.84 26.87
C ARG A 883 -32.55 13.78 26.14
N VAL A 884 -31.24 13.83 26.35
CA VAL A 884 -30.33 12.77 25.89
C VAL A 884 -30.46 11.59 26.84
N LEU A 885 -30.89 10.45 26.34
CA LEU A 885 -31.18 9.25 27.14
C LEU A 885 -30.01 8.28 27.17
N LYS A 886 -29.46 8.02 26.00
CA LYS A 886 -28.40 7.03 25.81
C LYS A 886 -27.48 7.44 24.67
N ILE A 887 -26.20 7.12 24.82
CA ILE A 887 -25.16 7.34 23.81
C ILE A 887 -24.42 6.03 23.63
N SER A 888 -24.08 5.70 22.38
CA SER A 888 -23.14 4.64 22.02
C SER A 888 -22.18 5.22 20.99
N ALA A 889 -20.91 5.37 21.31
CA ALA A 889 -19.90 6.00 20.45
C ALA A 889 -18.70 5.05 20.25
N THR A 890 -18.32 4.81 19.00
CA THR A 890 -17.04 4.16 18.68
C THR A 890 -15.91 5.18 18.83
N LEU A 891 -14.83 4.78 19.50
CA LEU A 891 -13.65 5.60 19.75
C LEU A 891 -12.45 5.10 18.92
N PRO A 892 -12.25 5.57 17.68
CA PRO A 892 -11.17 5.09 16.82
C PRO A 892 -9.78 5.32 17.42
N SER A 893 -9.60 6.45 18.12
CA SER A 893 -8.35 6.79 18.83
C SER A 893 -7.97 5.81 19.95
N LEU A 894 -8.93 5.05 20.46
CA LEU A 894 -8.74 3.99 21.45
C LEU A 894 -8.88 2.58 20.85
N GLY A 895 -8.49 2.40 19.58
CA GLY A 895 -8.48 1.10 18.92
C GLY A 895 -9.87 0.53 18.62
N GLY A 896 -10.89 1.36 18.49
CA GLY A 896 -12.28 0.95 18.25
C GLY A 896 -13.06 0.59 19.54
N ALA A 897 -12.59 1.03 20.70
CA ALA A 897 -13.35 0.91 21.95
C ALA A 897 -14.73 1.55 21.81
N VAL A 898 -15.72 1.01 22.51
CA VAL A 898 -17.10 1.53 22.50
C VAL A 898 -17.41 2.18 23.84
N LEU A 899 -17.70 3.47 23.80
CA LEU A 899 -18.30 4.20 24.93
C LEU A 899 -19.82 3.99 24.91
N THR A 900 -20.38 3.54 26.03
CA THR A 900 -21.81 3.58 26.27
C THR A 900 -22.11 4.49 27.46
N SER A 901 -23.20 5.26 27.38
CA SER A 901 -23.60 6.17 28.43
C SER A 901 -25.15 6.15 28.54
N GLU A 902 -25.71 6.03 29.75
CA GLU A 902 -27.15 5.94 30.02
C GLU A 902 -27.57 6.90 31.11
N LEU A 903 -28.65 7.63 30.87
CA LEU A 903 -29.21 8.63 31.79
C LEU A 903 -29.71 7.97 33.09
N VAL A 904 -29.28 8.52 34.24
CA VAL A 904 -29.67 8.05 35.56
C VAL A 904 -30.78 8.91 36.15
N ASN A 905 -30.71 10.27 35.98
CA ASN A 905 -31.68 11.21 36.47
C ASN A 905 -31.61 12.58 35.76
#